data_12450debbf25fd9549378276880f3e4f
#
_entry.id   12450debbf25fd9549378276880f3e4f
#
_cell.length_a   1.000
_cell.length_b   1.000
_cell.length_c   1.000
_cell.angle_alpha   90.00
_cell.angle_beta   90.00
_cell.angle_gamma   90.00
#
_symmetry.space_group_name_H-M   'P 1'
#
loop_
_entity.id
_entity.type
_entity.pdbx_description
1 polymer ?
#
loop_
_entity_poly.entity_id
_entity_poly.type
_entity_poly.pdbx_seq_one_letter_code
_entity_poly.pdbx_strand_id
1 'polypeptide(L)'
;MTDSQNFESHTPMMQQYLKLKAEHPEILLFYRMGDFYELFFDDAKKASRLLDISLTKRGQSAGQPIPMAGVPHHAVENYLAKLVQLGESVAICEQIGDPATSKGPVERKVIRIVTPGTVTDEALLEERQDNLLAAIWQDKNGAFGYATLDITSGRFRVTEMPDSESMAAELQRTHPAELLYPETFESMALIERQQGLRRRPIWEFECETAKQQLNLQFGTRDLTGFGVENARLALCAAGCLLQYVKDTQRTALPHIRSITMERPQDTIILDAATRRNLELTQNLAGGCDNTLASVLDLCVTPMGSRMLKRWIHTPLRQREQLIKRQDAISALQPLYFELQPFLRQVGDLERVLARLALRSARPRDLSRMRHAFQQYQDIHQVLDQADMPYIKELQQRISQFDELRELLENAIVETPPVLVRDGGVIAPGYNAELDEWRALADGASDYLEKLEVREREKWGIDTLKVGFNGVHGYYIQVSRGQSNLVPMHYVRRQTLKNAERYIIPELKEYEDKVLTSKGKALAIEKMLYEELFEKLLPHLTALQTSAEALAETDVLANLAERAESLNYTRPELTEKTGIQITGGRHPVVEQVLSEPFISNPLQLAPQRRLLIITGPNMGGKSTYMRQAALITLLAYIGSFVPAEKAVIGPIDRIFTRVGASDDLASGRSTFMVEMTETANILHNATENSLVLMDEIGRGTSTYDGLSLAWACAENLANRIKAMTLFATHYFELTTLPEKLEGTANIHLDAVEHGETIAFMHNVQEGAASKSYGLAVAALAGVPKEVIRRAKQKLKELETLSGHSGASHVETSQLMLLADIEPSEVELALNKIDPDSLTPKQALELIYHLKELNK
;
A
#
# COMPACT_ATOMS: atom_id res chain seq x y z
N MET A 1 30.67 -11.17 18.10
CA MET A 1 31.08 -11.81 19.37
C MET A 1 31.53 -10.71 20.27
N THR A 2 30.63 -10.11 21.02
CA THR A 2 30.93 -9.08 22.03
C THR A 2 30.78 -9.73 23.38
N ASP A 3 31.82 -9.58 24.16
CA ASP A 3 32.08 -10.08 25.49
C ASP A 3 30.85 -10.44 26.32
N SER A 4 30.90 -11.59 26.98
CA SER A 4 30.05 -11.94 28.12
C SER A 4 30.20 -10.85 29.16
N GLN A 5 29.38 -9.83 29.05
CA GLN A 5 29.45 -8.62 29.84
C GLN A 5 29.21 -8.98 31.30
N ASN A 6 30.14 -8.56 32.11
CA ASN A 6 30.09 -8.64 33.55
C ASN A 6 28.92 -7.77 34.06
N PHE A 7 27.69 -8.28 34.01
CA PHE A 7 26.44 -7.59 34.43
C PHE A 7 26.56 -7.12 35.89
N GLU A 8 27.42 -7.78 36.71
CA GLU A 8 27.62 -7.48 38.13
C GLU A 8 28.22 -6.09 38.40
N SER A 9 28.92 -5.49 37.43
CA SER A 9 29.47 -4.14 37.55
C SER A 9 28.43 -3.02 37.38
N HIS A 10 27.21 -3.35 36.97
CA HIS A 10 26.14 -2.39 36.73
C HIS A 10 25.16 -2.31 37.91
N THR A 11 24.47 -1.18 38.04
CA THR A 11 23.39 -1.06 39.04
C THR A 11 22.27 -2.07 38.77
N PRO A 12 21.50 -2.52 39.78
CA PRO A 12 20.44 -3.53 39.59
C PRO A 12 19.43 -3.18 38.47
N MET A 13 19.11 -1.91 38.33
CA MET A 13 18.22 -1.42 37.25
C MET A 13 18.89 -1.59 35.87
N MET A 14 20.16 -1.21 35.74
CA MET A 14 20.90 -1.36 34.47
C MET A 14 21.16 -2.82 34.15
N GLN A 15 21.33 -3.69 35.12
CA GLN A 15 21.41 -5.13 34.90
C GLN A 15 20.10 -5.66 34.26
N GLN A 16 18.96 -5.23 34.78
CA GLN A 16 17.65 -5.59 34.21
C GLN A 16 17.50 -5.08 32.78
N TYR A 17 17.83 -3.79 32.53
CA TYR A 17 17.81 -3.21 31.19
C TYR A 17 18.70 -3.96 30.20
N LEU A 18 19.95 -4.23 30.57
CA LEU A 18 20.92 -4.91 29.70
C LEU A 18 20.55 -6.35 29.40
N LYS A 19 19.91 -7.06 30.34
CA LYS A 19 19.37 -8.41 30.10
C LYS A 19 18.26 -8.36 29.05
N LEU A 20 17.30 -7.45 29.19
CA LEU A 20 16.21 -7.28 28.21
C LEU A 20 16.75 -6.80 26.85
N LYS A 21 17.74 -5.93 26.85
CA LYS A 21 18.39 -5.48 25.61
C LYS A 21 19.14 -6.60 24.90
N ALA A 22 19.76 -7.51 25.62
CA ALA A 22 20.44 -8.68 25.06
C ALA A 22 19.48 -9.64 24.33
N GLU A 23 18.23 -9.72 24.78
CA GLU A 23 17.18 -10.46 24.06
C GLU A 23 16.76 -9.78 22.74
N HIS A 24 16.96 -8.47 22.62
CA HIS A 24 16.53 -7.65 21.48
C HIS A 24 17.64 -6.69 21.01
N PRO A 25 18.79 -7.17 20.55
CA PRO A 25 19.98 -6.34 20.33
C PRO A 25 19.80 -5.27 19.25
N GLU A 26 19.03 -5.56 18.20
CA GLU A 26 18.82 -4.66 17.06
C GLU A 26 17.58 -3.75 17.18
N ILE A 27 16.75 -3.96 18.21
CA ILE A 27 15.47 -3.27 18.41
C ILE A 27 15.64 -2.20 19.49
N LEU A 28 15.09 -1.00 19.26
CA LEU A 28 15.08 0.05 20.28
C LEU A 28 14.25 -0.39 21.48
N LEU A 29 14.80 -0.31 22.69
CA LEU A 29 14.12 -0.70 23.92
C LEU A 29 13.56 0.53 24.64
N PHE A 30 12.22 0.69 24.60
CA PHE A 30 11.49 1.69 25.37
C PHE A 30 11.21 1.15 26.76
N TYR A 31 12.03 1.59 27.73
CA TYR A 31 12.03 1.08 29.09
C TYR A 31 11.21 1.97 30.02
N ARG A 32 10.10 1.52 30.52
CA ARG A 32 9.17 2.30 31.35
C ARG A 32 9.82 2.74 32.67
N MET A 33 9.83 4.06 32.90
CA MET A 33 10.27 4.66 34.16
C MET A 33 9.37 5.81 34.55
N GLY A 34 8.42 5.56 35.46
CA GLY A 34 7.42 6.54 35.85
C GLY A 34 6.58 7.03 34.66
N ASP A 35 6.60 8.31 34.37
CA ASP A 35 5.83 8.91 33.26
C ASP A 35 6.59 8.97 31.94
N PHE A 36 7.77 8.30 31.86
CA PHE A 36 8.61 8.28 30.66
C PHE A 36 8.90 6.86 30.22
N TYR A 37 9.15 6.70 28.91
CA TYR A 37 9.95 5.63 28.38
C TYR A 37 11.36 6.14 28.18
N GLU A 38 12.31 5.51 28.85
CA GLU A 38 13.72 5.89 28.79
C GLU A 38 14.50 4.89 27.93
N LEU A 39 15.45 5.41 27.17
CA LEU A 39 16.40 4.65 26.38
C LEU A 39 17.80 4.95 26.90
N PHE A 40 18.68 3.95 26.85
CA PHE A 40 20.03 4.06 27.37
C PHE A 40 21.07 3.64 26.32
N PHE A 41 22.31 4.07 26.54
CA PHE A 41 23.47 3.73 25.72
C PHE A 41 23.29 4.08 24.24
N ASP A 42 23.52 3.11 23.35
CA ASP A 42 23.43 3.33 21.90
C ASP A 42 21.99 3.54 21.42
N ASP A 43 21.01 2.94 22.09
CA ASP A 43 19.59 3.20 21.82
C ASP A 43 19.25 4.68 22.07
N ALA A 44 19.78 5.28 23.15
CA ALA A 44 19.58 6.70 23.44
C ALA A 44 20.17 7.60 22.36
N LYS A 45 21.41 7.30 21.91
CA LYS A 45 22.07 8.04 20.81
C LYS A 45 21.30 7.92 19.50
N LYS A 46 20.85 6.71 19.15
CA LYS A 46 20.07 6.43 17.95
C LYS A 46 18.73 7.15 17.98
N ALA A 47 17.99 7.03 19.08
CA ALA A 47 16.69 7.67 19.25
C ALA A 47 16.80 9.20 19.25
N SER A 48 17.80 9.77 19.92
CA SER A 48 18.07 11.22 19.91
C SER A 48 18.22 11.75 18.48
N ARG A 49 18.98 11.05 17.64
CA ARG A 49 19.21 11.42 16.24
C ARG A 49 17.94 11.28 15.38
N LEU A 50 17.19 10.18 15.55
CA LEU A 50 16.01 9.88 14.70
C LEU A 50 14.79 10.71 15.08
N LEU A 51 14.62 11.00 16.36
CA LEU A 51 13.45 11.68 16.91
C LEU A 51 13.68 13.17 17.19
N ASP A 52 14.93 13.64 17.06
CA ASP A 52 15.33 15.00 17.44
C ASP A 52 14.99 15.34 18.90
N ILE A 53 15.29 14.39 19.80
CA ILE A 53 15.13 14.54 21.25
C ILE A 53 16.47 14.73 21.95
N SER A 54 16.44 15.40 23.10
CA SER A 54 17.66 15.71 23.87
C SER A 54 18.35 14.44 24.37
N LEU A 55 19.64 14.33 24.06
CA LEU A 55 20.51 13.33 24.65
C LEU A 55 21.10 13.87 25.98
N THR A 56 20.80 13.19 27.08
CA THR A 56 21.25 13.56 28.42
C THR A 56 22.17 12.49 28.98
N LYS A 57 22.71 12.72 30.17
CA LYS A 57 23.52 11.75 30.91
C LYS A 57 22.93 11.57 32.30
N ARG A 58 22.73 10.32 32.71
CA ARG A 58 22.19 9.99 34.04
C ARG A 58 23.12 9.08 34.79
N GLY A 59 23.73 9.61 35.84
CA GLY A 59 24.57 8.83 36.73
C GLY A 59 25.77 8.16 36.03
N GLN A 60 26.36 7.20 36.71
CA GLN A 60 27.43 6.37 36.19
C GLN A 60 27.10 4.90 36.40
N SER A 61 27.45 4.06 35.46
CA SER A 61 27.40 2.60 35.58
C SER A 61 28.67 2.01 34.97
N ALA A 62 29.29 1.08 35.69
CA ALA A 62 30.61 0.55 35.35
C ALA A 62 31.68 1.65 35.14
N GLY A 63 31.63 2.74 35.94
CA GLY A 63 32.60 3.85 35.89
C GLY A 63 32.43 4.82 34.70
N GLN A 64 31.42 4.66 33.87
CA GLN A 64 31.14 5.53 32.73
C GLN A 64 29.77 6.23 32.85
N PRO A 65 29.62 7.48 32.37
CA PRO A 65 28.36 8.15 32.33
C PRO A 65 27.40 7.42 31.37
N ILE A 66 26.14 7.28 31.78
CA ILE A 66 25.11 6.58 30.99
C ILE A 66 24.41 7.59 30.05
N PRO A 67 24.58 7.48 28.70
CA PRO A 67 23.77 8.26 27.77
C PRO A 67 22.30 7.86 27.93
N MET A 68 21.41 8.83 27.97
CA MET A 68 19.98 8.64 28.16
C MET A 68 19.17 9.59 27.28
N ALA A 69 18.11 9.09 26.72
CA ALA A 69 17.05 9.86 26.07
C ALA A 69 15.71 9.33 26.55
N GLY A 70 14.67 10.17 26.59
CA GLY A 70 13.37 9.75 27.06
C GLY A 70 12.26 10.43 26.30
N VAL A 71 11.15 9.70 26.17
CA VAL A 71 9.90 10.18 25.60
C VAL A 71 8.79 10.09 26.63
N PRO A 72 7.91 11.12 26.74
CA PRO A 72 6.79 11.06 27.69
C PRO A 72 5.85 9.92 27.33
N HIS A 73 5.41 9.16 28.32
CA HIS A 73 4.47 8.04 28.11
C HIS A 73 3.18 8.46 27.40
N HIS A 74 2.62 9.63 27.76
CA HIS A 74 1.37 10.12 27.15
C HIS A 74 1.51 10.53 25.69
N ALA A 75 2.74 10.79 25.21
CA ALA A 75 3.04 11.20 23.85
C ALA A 75 3.77 10.10 23.03
N VAL A 76 3.94 8.91 23.57
CA VAL A 76 4.73 7.83 22.98
C VAL A 76 4.29 7.46 21.58
N GLU A 77 3.00 7.53 21.28
CA GLU A 77 2.44 7.17 19.98
C GLU A 77 3.01 8.02 18.83
N ASN A 78 3.19 9.32 19.05
CA ASN A 78 3.76 10.21 18.05
C ASN A 78 5.23 9.87 17.74
N TYR A 79 5.98 9.45 18.74
CA TYR A 79 7.38 9.03 18.59
C TYR A 79 7.47 7.65 17.94
N LEU A 80 6.59 6.72 18.28
CA LEU A 80 6.48 5.41 17.63
C LEU A 80 6.13 5.57 16.15
N ALA A 81 5.21 6.47 15.81
CA ALA A 81 4.86 6.75 14.42
C ALA A 81 6.08 7.15 13.58
N LYS A 82 6.88 8.09 14.09
CA LYS A 82 8.13 8.50 13.41
C LYS A 82 9.11 7.35 13.24
N LEU A 83 9.32 6.54 14.27
CA LEU A 83 10.26 5.41 14.21
C LEU A 83 9.79 4.34 13.23
N VAL A 84 8.52 4.00 13.26
CA VAL A 84 7.92 3.02 12.34
C VAL A 84 8.02 3.50 10.88
N GLN A 85 7.76 4.78 10.60
CA GLN A 85 7.92 5.37 9.28
C GLN A 85 9.37 5.35 8.78
N LEU A 86 10.33 5.39 9.70
CA LEU A 86 11.75 5.24 9.39
C LEU A 86 12.20 3.77 9.25
N GLY A 87 11.26 2.81 9.35
CA GLY A 87 11.55 1.37 9.27
C GLY A 87 12.13 0.77 10.55
N GLU A 88 12.09 1.50 11.67
CA GLU A 88 12.60 1.03 12.96
C GLU A 88 11.58 0.20 13.74
N SER A 89 12.07 -0.72 14.56
CA SER A 89 11.25 -1.50 15.49
C SER A 89 11.55 -1.10 16.93
N VAL A 90 10.52 -1.19 17.77
CA VAL A 90 10.57 -0.77 19.16
C VAL A 90 9.98 -1.85 20.07
N ALA A 91 10.75 -2.29 21.06
CA ALA A 91 10.27 -3.16 22.13
C ALA A 91 9.71 -2.29 23.26
N ILE A 92 8.44 -2.47 23.59
CA ILE A 92 7.76 -1.76 24.68
C ILE A 92 7.88 -2.59 25.95
N CYS A 93 8.59 -2.01 26.92
CA CYS A 93 8.85 -2.65 28.21
C CYS A 93 8.07 -1.95 29.32
N GLU A 94 7.14 -2.67 29.95
CA GLU A 94 6.28 -2.17 31.02
C GLU A 94 6.67 -2.74 32.40
N GLN A 95 6.28 -2.01 33.42
CA GLN A 95 6.41 -2.45 34.81
C GLN A 95 5.34 -3.51 35.13
N ILE A 96 5.77 -4.59 35.77
CA ILE A 96 4.90 -5.67 36.24
C ILE A 96 4.87 -5.65 37.77
N GLY A 97 3.68 -5.60 38.35
CA GLY A 97 3.47 -5.53 39.81
C GLY A 97 3.32 -4.12 40.35
N ASP A 98 3.09 -4.03 41.65
CA ASP A 98 2.87 -2.76 42.37
C ASP A 98 4.21 -2.23 42.88
N PRO A 99 4.61 -1.00 42.49
CA PRO A 99 5.81 -0.35 43.02
C PRO A 99 5.83 -0.22 44.55
N ALA A 100 4.65 -0.13 45.18
CA ALA A 100 4.53 0.04 46.65
C ALA A 100 4.87 -1.21 47.43
N THR A 101 4.79 -2.39 46.81
CA THR A 101 5.02 -3.71 47.48
C THR A 101 6.36 -4.36 47.13
N SER A 102 7.11 -3.78 46.18
CA SER A 102 8.36 -4.32 45.65
C SER A 102 9.54 -4.06 46.61
N LYS A 103 10.29 -5.11 47.03
CA LYS A 103 11.53 -5.01 47.78
C LYS A 103 12.77 -4.88 46.84
N GLY A 104 12.73 -4.03 45.83
CA GLY A 104 13.81 -3.85 44.86
C GLY A 104 13.34 -3.12 43.63
N PRO A 105 14.11 -3.09 42.53
CA PRO A 105 13.64 -2.58 41.28
C PRO A 105 12.40 -3.35 40.82
N VAL A 106 11.32 -2.63 40.52
CA VAL A 106 10.10 -3.25 39.98
C VAL A 106 10.45 -4.08 38.75
N GLU A 107 9.93 -5.29 38.67
CA GLU A 107 10.14 -6.16 37.50
C GLU A 107 9.56 -5.50 36.23
N ARG A 108 10.31 -5.63 35.14
CA ARG A 108 9.89 -5.11 33.82
C ARG A 108 10.00 -6.20 32.79
N LYS A 109 9.06 -6.20 31.87
CA LYS A 109 9.01 -7.19 30.78
C LYS A 109 8.61 -6.52 29.48
N VAL A 110 9.17 -7.00 28.40
CA VAL A 110 8.71 -6.61 27.05
C VAL A 110 7.33 -7.23 26.82
N ILE A 111 6.33 -6.37 26.70
CA ILE A 111 4.93 -6.79 26.53
C ILE A 111 4.56 -6.85 25.04
N ARG A 112 5.20 -6.04 24.21
CA ARG A 112 4.93 -5.96 22.77
C ARG A 112 6.16 -5.43 22.04
N ILE A 113 6.36 -5.89 20.81
CA ILE A 113 7.32 -5.31 19.88
C ILE A 113 6.54 -4.67 18.74
N VAL A 114 6.72 -3.37 18.56
CA VAL A 114 6.09 -2.60 17.47
C VAL A 114 7.07 -2.58 16.30
N THR A 115 6.64 -3.10 15.17
CA THR A 115 7.44 -3.12 13.94
C THR A 115 6.64 -2.53 12.79
N PRO A 116 7.26 -2.07 11.70
CA PRO A 116 6.52 -1.48 10.57
C PRO A 116 5.40 -2.38 10.02
N GLY A 117 5.62 -3.70 9.96
CA GLY A 117 4.66 -4.66 9.44
C GLY A 117 3.64 -5.19 10.45
N THR A 118 3.83 -4.93 11.75
CA THR A 118 2.97 -5.44 12.82
C THR A 118 2.22 -4.36 13.58
N VAL A 119 2.16 -3.17 13.04
CA VAL A 119 1.40 -2.04 13.62
C VAL A 119 -0.09 -2.31 13.54
N THR A 120 -0.79 -2.04 14.65
CA THR A 120 -2.26 -2.16 14.75
C THR A 120 -2.92 -0.86 15.23
N ASP A 121 -2.14 0.06 15.74
CA ASP A 121 -2.59 1.35 16.24
C ASP A 121 -2.99 2.28 15.08
N GLU A 122 -4.18 2.86 15.15
CA GLU A 122 -4.73 3.74 14.12
C GLU A 122 -3.82 4.95 13.84
N ALA A 123 -3.21 5.51 14.89
CA ALA A 123 -2.32 6.67 14.77
C ALA A 123 -1.01 6.38 13.99
N LEU A 124 -0.66 5.09 13.83
CA LEU A 124 0.56 4.64 13.18
C LEU A 124 0.33 4.12 11.75
N LEU A 125 -0.92 4.07 11.30
CA LEU A 125 -1.34 3.44 10.05
C LEU A 125 -1.90 4.48 9.08
N GLU A 126 -1.58 4.30 7.81
CA GLU A 126 -2.31 4.98 6.73
C GLU A 126 -3.72 4.38 6.62
N GLU A 127 -4.73 5.24 6.74
CA GLU A 127 -6.12 4.81 6.87
C GLU A 127 -6.59 3.99 5.65
N ARG A 128 -6.25 4.46 4.45
CA ARG A 128 -6.74 3.92 3.17
C ARG A 128 -5.74 3.03 2.44
N GLN A 129 -4.72 2.53 3.15
CA GLN A 129 -3.71 1.61 2.61
C GLN A 129 -3.59 0.36 3.47
N ASP A 130 -3.34 -0.79 2.83
CA ASP A 130 -2.98 -2.00 3.53
C ASP A 130 -1.59 -1.84 4.16
N ASN A 131 -1.38 -2.44 5.31
CA ASN A 131 -0.08 -2.48 5.97
C ASN A 131 0.41 -3.93 6.01
N LEU A 132 1.23 -4.30 5.04
CA LEU A 132 1.63 -5.68 4.84
C LEU A 132 2.97 -5.99 5.50
N LEU A 133 2.98 -7.06 6.28
CA LEU A 133 4.17 -7.81 6.64
C LEU A 133 4.36 -8.92 5.61
N ALA A 134 5.56 -9.06 5.07
CA ALA A 134 5.87 -10.08 4.08
C ALA A 134 7.07 -10.94 4.49
N ALA A 135 7.14 -12.15 3.94
CA ALA A 135 8.32 -13.02 4.01
C ALA A 135 8.62 -13.60 2.64
N ILE A 136 9.90 -13.72 2.32
CA ILE A 136 10.39 -14.25 1.05
C ILE A 136 11.34 -15.44 1.32
N TRP A 137 11.16 -16.49 0.54
CA TRP A 137 12.04 -17.66 0.52
C TRP A 137 12.48 -17.93 -0.91
N GLN A 138 13.72 -18.34 -1.10
CA GLN A 138 14.25 -18.71 -2.42
C GLN A 138 14.79 -20.14 -2.38
N ASP A 139 14.44 -20.94 -3.36
CA ASP A 139 15.01 -22.29 -3.52
C ASP A 139 16.31 -22.26 -4.34
N LYS A 140 16.95 -23.40 -4.44
CA LYS A 140 18.21 -23.57 -5.19
C LYS A 140 18.04 -23.44 -6.71
N ASN A 141 16.82 -23.53 -7.21
CA ASN A 141 16.49 -23.40 -8.65
C ASN A 141 16.15 -21.96 -9.04
N GLY A 142 16.14 -21.03 -8.08
CA GLY A 142 15.81 -19.64 -8.30
C GLY A 142 14.32 -19.32 -8.26
N ALA A 143 13.47 -20.28 -7.89
CA ALA A 143 12.05 -20.05 -7.63
C ALA A 143 11.84 -19.48 -6.22
N PHE A 144 10.75 -18.71 -6.03
CA PHE A 144 10.48 -18.02 -4.79
C PHE A 144 9.15 -18.46 -4.18
N GLY A 145 9.13 -18.57 -2.86
CA GLY A 145 7.92 -18.56 -2.05
C GLY A 145 7.75 -17.19 -1.40
N TYR A 146 6.55 -16.68 -1.42
CA TYR A 146 6.23 -15.38 -0.88
C TYR A 146 4.95 -15.44 -0.05
N ALA A 147 4.98 -14.87 1.12
CA ALA A 147 3.84 -14.79 2.02
C ALA A 147 3.62 -13.34 2.45
N THR A 148 2.38 -12.93 2.53
CA THR A 148 1.96 -11.62 3.06
C THR A 148 0.88 -11.78 4.11
N LEU A 149 0.95 -10.98 5.15
CA LEU A 149 -0.05 -10.88 6.18
C LEU A 149 -0.37 -9.41 6.47
N ASP A 150 -1.63 -9.08 6.40
CA ASP A 150 -2.15 -7.87 6.99
C ASP A 150 -2.70 -8.19 8.39
N ILE A 151 -1.93 -7.83 9.41
CA ILE A 151 -2.33 -8.09 10.80
C ILE A 151 -3.57 -7.30 11.22
N THR A 152 -3.86 -6.20 10.52
CA THR A 152 -5.01 -5.33 10.81
C THR A 152 -6.33 -5.87 10.26
N SER A 153 -6.28 -6.96 9.49
CA SER A 153 -7.47 -7.64 8.94
C SER A 153 -7.44 -9.16 9.13
N GLY A 154 -6.25 -9.72 9.34
CA GLY A 154 -6.04 -11.17 9.38
C GLY A 154 -5.92 -11.82 8.00
N ARG A 155 -5.83 -11.04 6.91
CA ARG A 155 -5.62 -11.59 5.56
C ARG A 155 -4.23 -12.16 5.41
N PHE A 156 -4.14 -13.47 5.24
CA PHE A 156 -2.91 -14.20 5.05
C PHE A 156 -2.89 -14.82 3.65
N ARG A 157 -1.98 -14.37 2.81
CA ARG A 157 -1.87 -14.80 1.42
C ARG A 157 -0.49 -15.34 1.12
N VAL A 158 -0.43 -16.32 0.23
CA VAL A 158 0.82 -16.94 -0.21
C VAL A 158 0.81 -17.14 -1.71
N THR A 159 1.99 -17.09 -2.30
CA THR A 159 2.17 -17.35 -3.73
C THR A 159 3.55 -17.93 -3.99
N GLU A 160 3.72 -18.60 -5.14
CA GLU A 160 4.99 -19.10 -5.62
C GLU A 160 5.32 -18.45 -6.96
N MET A 161 6.53 -17.93 -7.09
CA MET A 161 7.01 -17.24 -8.27
C MET A 161 8.14 -18.00 -8.91
N PRO A 162 8.12 -18.20 -10.25
CA PRO A 162 9.11 -19.03 -10.92
C PRO A 162 10.49 -18.37 -11.04
N ASP A 163 10.55 -17.05 -10.99
CA ASP A 163 11.75 -16.27 -11.27
C ASP A 163 11.78 -14.91 -10.54
N SER A 164 12.94 -14.26 -10.64
CA SER A 164 13.18 -12.97 -9.99
C SER A 164 12.33 -11.84 -10.56
N GLU A 165 11.93 -11.92 -11.82
CA GLU A 165 11.13 -10.88 -12.45
C GLU A 165 9.68 -10.90 -11.95
N SER A 166 9.09 -12.09 -11.92
CA SER A 166 7.76 -12.31 -11.32
C SER A 166 7.76 -11.89 -9.84
N MET A 167 8.84 -12.19 -9.12
CA MET A 167 8.99 -11.77 -7.72
C MET A 167 9.12 -10.25 -7.58
N ALA A 168 9.86 -9.59 -8.47
CA ALA A 168 9.94 -8.12 -8.47
C ALA A 168 8.58 -7.47 -8.73
N ALA A 169 7.78 -8.03 -9.65
CA ALA A 169 6.42 -7.57 -9.91
C ALA A 169 5.53 -7.71 -8.66
N GLU A 170 5.68 -8.79 -7.92
CA GLU A 170 4.92 -9.05 -6.70
C GLU A 170 5.32 -8.12 -5.55
N LEU A 171 6.60 -7.85 -5.37
CA LEU A 171 7.09 -6.85 -4.43
C LEU A 171 6.59 -5.44 -4.78
N GLN A 172 6.56 -5.10 -6.07
CA GLN A 172 6.00 -3.83 -6.54
C GLN A 172 4.48 -3.74 -6.31
N ARG A 173 3.76 -4.85 -6.43
CA ARG A 173 2.31 -4.91 -6.16
C ARG A 173 1.98 -4.73 -4.69
N THR A 174 2.72 -5.39 -3.83
CA THR A 174 2.39 -5.51 -2.40
C THR A 174 2.96 -4.39 -1.56
N HIS A 175 4.07 -3.78 -1.97
CA HIS A 175 4.75 -2.72 -1.21
C HIS A 175 4.81 -3.00 0.29
N PRO A 176 5.41 -4.13 0.73
CA PRO A 176 5.38 -4.50 2.13
C PRO A 176 6.06 -3.44 3.01
N ALA A 177 5.42 -3.12 4.13
CA ALA A 177 6.00 -2.22 5.13
C ALA A 177 7.21 -2.85 5.83
N GLU A 178 7.25 -4.17 5.87
CA GLU A 178 8.34 -4.95 6.44
C GLU A 178 8.48 -6.27 5.68
N LEU A 179 9.74 -6.64 5.37
CA LEU A 179 10.05 -7.87 4.61
C LEU A 179 11.05 -8.73 5.36
N LEU A 180 10.62 -9.94 5.70
CA LEU A 180 11.44 -10.98 6.33
C LEU A 180 12.16 -11.81 5.25
N TYR A 181 13.45 -12.05 5.45
CA TYR A 181 14.25 -12.86 4.53
C TYR A 181 15.26 -13.74 5.29
N PRO A 182 15.60 -14.94 4.77
CA PRO A 182 16.55 -15.83 5.43
C PRO A 182 17.97 -15.26 5.37
N GLU A 183 18.79 -15.58 6.37
CA GLU A 183 20.20 -15.20 6.41
C GLU A 183 21.02 -15.70 5.23
N THR A 184 20.53 -16.72 4.52
CA THR A 184 21.15 -17.33 3.35
C THR A 184 20.57 -16.84 2.02
N PHE A 185 19.81 -15.73 2.03
CA PHE A 185 19.18 -15.21 0.83
C PHE A 185 20.20 -14.68 -0.18
N GLU A 186 20.20 -15.21 -1.41
CA GLU A 186 21.22 -14.93 -2.42
C GLU A 186 20.87 -13.73 -3.31
N SER A 187 19.59 -13.52 -3.60
CA SER A 187 19.12 -12.49 -4.54
C SER A 187 18.94 -11.12 -3.87
N MET A 188 19.92 -10.65 -3.12
CA MET A 188 19.84 -9.39 -2.36
C MET A 188 19.51 -8.17 -3.22
N ALA A 189 19.99 -8.10 -4.47
CA ALA A 189 19.67 -7.01 -5.40
C ALA A 189 18.17 -6.84 -5.65
N LEU A 190 17.37 -7.89 -5.43
CA LEU A 190 15.90 -7.86 -5.57
C LEU A 190 15.22 -7.07 -4.43
N ILE A 191 15.79 -7.14 -3.22
CA ILE A 191 15.16 -6.62 -2.00
C ILE A 191 15.92 -5.47 -1.35
N GLU A 192 17.16 -5.19 -1.71
CA GLU A 192 18.03 -4.20 -1.03
C GLU A 192 17.44 -2.78 -0.93
N ARG A 193 16.53 -2.43 -1.83
CA ARG A 193 15.84 -1.12 -1.86
C ARG A 193 14.55 -1.10 -1.04
N GLN A 194 14.11 -2.25 -0.54
CA GLN A 194 12.91 -2.32 0.29
C GLN A 194 13.18 -1.73 1.68
N GLN A 195 12.23 -0.98 2.20
CA GLN A 195 12.28 -0.53 3.59
C GLN A 195 11.87 -1.67 4.53
N GLY A 196 12.28 -1.58 5.78
CA GLY A 196 11.85 -2.55 6.79
C GLY A 196 12.38 -3.97 6.57
N LEU A 197 13.58 -4.13 5.99
CA LEU A 197 14.22 -5.44 5.84
C LEU A 197 14.59 -6.05 7.20
N ARG A 198 14.20 -7.32 7.41
CA ARG A 198 14.54 -8.10 8.61
C ARG A 198 15.11 -9.45 8.23
N ARG A 199 16.37 -9.66 8.60
CA ARG A 199 17.03 -10.96 8.43
C ARG A 199 16.56 -11.92 9.51
N ARG A 200 16.20 -13.15 9.10
CA ARG A 200 15.72 -14.19 10.02
C ARG A 200 16.57 -15.46 9.89
N PRO A 201 16.68 -16.24 10.97
CA PRO A 201 17.39 -17.52 10.93
C PRO A 201 16.75 -18.49 9.92
N ILE A 202 17.58 -19.29 9.24
CA ILE A 202 17.11 -20.22 8.22
C ILE A 202 16.10 -21.27 8.75
N TRP A 203 16.20 -21.67 9.98
CA TRP A 203 15.30 -22.67 10.59
C TRP A 203 13.85 -22.19 10.71
N GLU A 204 13.60 -20.89 10.68
CA GLU A 204 12.23 -20.33 10.64
C GLU A 204 11.52 -20.58 9.31
N PHE A 205 12.27 -20.91 8.27
CA PHE A 205 11.75 -21.21 6.92
C PHE A 205 11.64 -22.72 6.64
N GLU A 206 11.61 -23.56 7.67
CA GLU A 206 11.50 -25.01 7.51
C GLU A 206 10.03 -25.40 7.24
N CYS A 207 9.78 -26.14 6.15
CA CYS A 207 8.46 -26.41 5.60
C CYS A 207 7.56 -27.25 6.55
N GLU A 208 8.10 -28.31 7.17
CA GLU A 208 7.30 -29.19 8.02
C GLU A 208 6.91 -28.50 9.34
N THR A 209 7.82 -27.71 9.90
CA THR A 209 7.53 -26.87 11.05
C THR A 209 6.48 -25.80 10.70
N ALA A 210 6.56 -25.20 9.51
CA ALA A 210 5.57 -24.25 9.03
C ALA A 210 4.17 -24.87 8.92
N LYS A 211 4.07 -26.08 8.35
CA LYS A 211 2.79 -26.83 8.29
C LYS A 211 2.20 -27.10 9.66
N GLN A 212 3.02 -27.55 10.60
CA GLN A 212 2.58 -27.80 11.96
C GLN A 212 2.06 -26.52 12.65
N GLN A 213 2.78 -25.42 12.52
CA GLN A 213 2.38 -24.15 13.11
C GLN A 213 1.11 -23.58 12.48
N LEU A 214 0.94 -23.69 11.17
CA LEU A 214 -0.26 -23.24 10.45
C LEU A 214 -1.46 -24.10 10.81
N ASN A 215 -1.32 -25.45 10.88
CA ASN A 215 -2.36 -26.35 11.32
C ASN A 215 -2.82 -26.05 12.75
N LEU A 216 -1.87 -25.77 13.64
CA LEU A 216 -2.18 -25.37 15.01
C LEU A 216 -2.91 -24.02 15.06
N GLN A 217 -2.48 -23.06 14.24
CA GLN A 217 -3.11 -21.74 14.15
C GLN A 217 -4.56 -21.80 13.67
N PHE A 218 -4.82 -22.63 12.65
CA PHE A 218 -6.15 -22.75 12.04
C PHE A 218 -7.02 -23.83 12.68
N GLY A 219 -6.48 -24.66 13.57
CA GLY A 219 -7.19 -25.77 14.20
C GLY A 219 -7.52 -26.91 13.22
N THR A 220 -6.66 -27.14 12.22
CA THR A 220 -6.85 -28.14 11.16
C THR A 220 -5.83 -29.27 11.27
N ARG A 221 -6.11 -30.40 10.61
CA ARG A 221 -5.19 -31.55 10.54
C ARG A 221 -4.15 -31.38 9.44
N ASP A 222 -4.56 -30.78 8.34
CA ASP A 222 -3.75 -30.49 7.16
C ASP A 222 -4.20 -29.18 6.52
N LEU A 223 -3.50 -28.73 5.50
CA LEU A 223 -3.75 -27.48 4.79
C LEU A 223 -4.47 -27.69 3.46
N THR A 224 -4.96 -28.90 3.18
CA THR A 224 -5.64 -29.25 1.92
C THR A 224 -6.88 -28.39 1.69
N GLY A 225 -7.66 -28.15 2.74
CA GLY A 225 -8.85 -27.30 2.69
C GLY A 225 -8.60 -25.86 2.27
N PHE A 226 -7.38 -25.36 2.44
CA PHE A 226 -6.94 -24.03 1.99
C PHE A 226 -6.28 -24.08 0.60
N GLY A 227 -6.03 -25.27 0.03
CA GLY A 227 -5.39 -25.45 -1.27
C GLY A 227 -3.89 -25.14 -1.28
N VAL A 228 -3.22 -25.14 -0.13
CA VAL A 228 -1.79 -24.78 0.02
C VAL A 228 -0.89 -25.93 0.47
N GLU A 229 -1.43 -27.14 0.67
CA GLU A 229 -0.69 -28.31 1.20
C GLU A 229 0.59 -28.62 0.45
N ASN A 230 0.58 -28.43 -0.87
CA ASN A 230 1.72 -28.72 -1.75
C ASN A 230 2.57 -27.47 -2.12
N ALA A 231 2.22 -26.30 -1.62
CA ALA A 231 2.93 -25.04 -1.92
C ALA A 231 4.16 -24.88 -1.00
N ARG A 232 5.18 -25.74 -1.19
CA ARG A 232 6.30 -25.85 -0.25
C ARG A 232 7.08 -24.55 -0.07
N LEU A 233 7.37 -23.83 -1.16
CA LEU A 233 8.14 -22.58 -1.09
C LEU A 233 7.35 -21.50 -0.37
N ALA A 234 6.07 -21.37 -0.71
CA ALA A 234 5.16 -20.43 -0.07
C ALA A 234 4.98 -20.73 1.43
N LEU A 235 4.89 -22.02 1.80
CA LEU A 235 4.75 -22.44 3.19
C LEU A 235 6.01 -22.15 4.02
N CYS A 236 7.22 -22.26 3.44
CA CYS A 236 8.45 -21.84 4.11
C CYS A 236 8.38 -20.36 4.51
N ALA A 237 7.98 -19.49 3.60
CA ALA A 237 7.80 -18.06 3.88
C ALA A 237 6.68 -17.81 4.90
N ALA A 238 5.54 -18.49 4.77
CA ALA A 238 4.40 -18.37 5.68
C ALA A 238 4.73 -18.77 7.11
N GLY A 239 5.53 -19.81 7.31
CA GLY A 239 5.97 -20.28 8.63
C GLY A 239 6.80 -19.23 9.35
N CYS A 240 7.79 -18.65 8.67
CA CYS A 240 8.60 -17.56 9.23
C CYS A 240 7.72 -16.35 9.59
N LEU A 241 6.82 -15.98 8.73
CA LEU A 241 5.94 -14.85 8.93
C LEU A 241 5.03 -15.06 10.17
N LEU A 242 4.38 -16.20 10.30
CA LEU A 242 3.53 -16.50 11.44
C LEU A 242 4.32 -16.55 12.75
N GLN A 243 5.53 -17.14 12.75
CA GLN A 243 6.40 -17.17 13.92
C GLN A 243 6.77 -15.75 14.35
N TYR A 244 7.16 -14.89 13.40
CA TYR A 244 7.51 -13.51 13.67
C TYR A 244 6.35 -12.72 14.31
N VAL A 245 5.14 -12.89 13.81
CA VAL A 245 3.96 -12.22 14.37
C VAL A 245 3.67 -12.71 15.78
N LYS A 246 3.79 -14.00 16.06
CA LYS A 246 3.64 -14.56 17.42
C LYS A 246 4.68 -13.99 18.40
N ASP A 247 5.93 -13.89 17.96
CA ASP A 247 7.02 -13.37 18.77
C ASP A 247 6.86 -11.87 19.07
N THR A 248 6.33 -11.10 18.12
CA THR A 248 6.17 -9.65 18.26
C THR A 248 4.90 -9.25 19.00
N GLN A 249 3.78 -9.90 18.74
CA GLN A 249 2.49 -9.58 19.38
C GLN A 249 2.35 -10.21 20.77
N ARG A 250 2.94 -11.38 20.99
CA ARG A 250 2.92 -12.10 22.27
C ARG A 250 1.51 -12.35 22.83
N THR A 251 0.53 -12.47 21.93
CA THR A 251 -0.88 -12.73 22.25
C THR A 251 -1.47 -13.71 21.25
N ALA A 252 -2.64 -14.26 21.57
CA ALA A 252 -3.40 -15.05 20.61
C ALA A 252 -3.80 -14.23 19.39
N LEU A 253 -3.89 -14.88 18.24
CA LEU A 253 -4.18 -14.27 16.93
C LEU A 253 -5.49 -14.85 16.34
N PRO A 254 -6.64 -14.74 17.03
CA PRO A 254 -7.88 -15.43 16.64
C PRO A 254 -8.48 -14.88 15.34
N HIS A 255 -8.07 -13.72 14.88
CA HIS A 255 -8.51 -13.12 13.62
C HIS A 255 -7.76 -13.68 12.39
N ILE A 256 -6.61 -14.36 12.57
CA ILE A 256 -5.88 -15.03 11.49
C ILE A 256 -6.38 -16.47 11.42
N ARG A 257 -7.33 -16.75 10.52
CA ARG A 257 -8.10 -17.99 10.52
C ARG A 257 -7.96 -18.81 9.25
N SER A 258 -7.37 -18.27 8.24
CA SER A 258 -7.21 -18.91 6.94
C SER A 258 -5.96 -18.40 6.22
N ILE A 259 -5.52 -19.18 5.27
CA ILE A 259 -4.46 -18.84 4.34
C ILE A 259 -4.97 -19.06 2.92
N THR A 260 -4.67 -18.15 2.02
CA THR A 260 -5.17 -18.20 0.65
C THR A 260 -4.00 -18.27 -0.32
N MET A 261 -4.04 -19.23 -1.24
CA MET A 261 -3.09 -19.30 -2.36
C MET A 261 -3.52 -18.32 -3.45
N GLU A 262 -2.68 -17.36 -3.76
CA GLU A 262 -2.82 -16.51 -4.95
C GLU A 262 -2.12 -17.19 -6.13
N ARG A 263 -2.88 -17.45 -7.19
CA ARG A 263 -2.36 -18.05 -8.41
C ARG A 263 -2.28 -17.00 -9.49
N PRO A 264 -1.10 -16.75 -10.08
CA PRO A 264 -0.94 -15.73 -11.12
C PRO A 264 -1.90 -15.91 -12.31
N GLN A 265 -2.28 -17.15 -12.61
CA GLN A 265 -3.20 -17.46 -13.72
C GLN A 265 -4.65 -17.04 -13.49
N ASP A 266 -5.05 -16.75 -12.25
CA ASP A 266 -6.43 -16.33 -11.92
C ASP A 266 -6.64 -14.83 -12.15
N THR A 267 -5.57 -14.08 -12.36
CA THR A 267 -5.58 -12.63 -12.58
C THR A 267 -4.85 -12.26 -13.86
N ILE A 268 -5.09 -11.05 -14.35
CA ILE A 268 -4.26 -10.45 -15.40
C ILE A 268 -2.89 -10.14 -14.79
N ILE A 269 -1.85 -10.66 -15.40
CA ILE A 269 -0.48 -10.44 -14.95
C ILE A 269 -0.01 -9.07 -15.43
N LEU A 270 0.45 -8.27 -14.47
CA LEU A 270 1.08 -6.97 -14.71
C LEU A 270 2.49 -7.02 -14.15
N ASP A 271 3.49 -6.78 -14.98
CA ASP A 271 4.88 -6.66 -14.51
C ASP A 271 5.13 -5.33 -13.76
N ALA A 272 6.29 -5.21 -13.15
CA ALA A 272 6.64 -4.03 -12.36
C ALA A 272 6.66 -2.74 -13.20
N ALA A 273 7.16 -2.82 -14.44
CA ALA A 273 7.19 -1.70 -15.36
C ALA A 273 5.77 -1.23 -15.73
N THR A 274 4.89 -2.18 -16.03
CA THR A 274 3.49 -1.90 -16.38
C THR A 274 2.73 -1.23 -15.24
N ARG A 275 2.86 -1.73 -14.01
CA ARG A 275 2.22 -1.12 -12.84
C ARG A 275 2.65 0.33 -12.65
N ARG A 276 3.93 0.62 -12.80
CA ARG A 276 4.50 1.95 -12.71
C ARG A 276 4.03 2.85 -13.86
N ASN A 277 4.11 2.35 -15.09
CA ASN A 277 3.77 3.12 -16.29
C ASN A 277 2.29 3.47 -16.40
N LEU A 278 1.41 2.63 -15.86
CA LEU A 278 -0.04 2.89 -15.81
C LEU A 278 -0.47 3.75 -14.63
N GLU A 279 0.44 4.05 -13.70
CA GLU A 279 0.17 4.91 -12.53
C GLU A 279 -1.13 4.50 -11.80
N LEU A 280 -1.21 3.22 -11.43
CA LEU A 280 -2.44 2.64 -10.89
C LEU A 280 -2.83 3.23 -9.53
N THR A 281 -1.90 3.25 -8.58
CA THR A 281 -2.10 3.76 -7.21
C THR A 281 -1.03 4.76 -6.79
N GLN A 282 0.06 4.83 -7.55
CA GLN A 282 1.18 5.72 -7.30
C GLN A 282 1.64 6.30 -8.64
N ASN A 283 1.86 7.62 -8.69
CA ASN A 283 2.37 8.29 -9.89
C ASN A 283 3.89 8.14 -10.01
N LEU A 284 4.45 8.52 -11.16
CA LEU A 284 5.89 8.39 -11.45
C LEU A 284 6.78 9.22 -10.50
N ALA A 285 6.22 10.24 -9.85
CA ALA A 285 6.92 11.04 -8.84
C ALA A 285 6.84 10.44 -7.41
N GLY A 286 6.12 9.32 -7.23
CA GLY A 286 5.93 8.65 -5.95
C GLY A 286 4.72 9.14 -5.14
N GLY A 287 3.94 10.10 -5.64
CA GLY A 287 2.71 10.57 -5.02
C GLY A 287 1.49 9.72 -5.38
N CYS A 288 0.37 10.01 -4.73
CA CYS A 288 -0.91 9.32 -4.99
C CYS A 288 -1.86 10.13 -5.90
N ASP A 289 -1.49 11.38 -6.23
CA ASP A 289 -2.30 12.26 -7.07
C ASP A 289 -2.24 11.83 -8.53
N ASN A 290 -3.32 12.09 -9.28
CA ASN A 290 -3.41 11.80 -10.71
C ASN A 290 -3.13 10.33 -11.06
N THR A 291 -3.58 9.42 -10.21
CA THR A 291 -3.53 7.97 -10.41
C THR A 291 -4.91 7.44 -10.75
N LEU A 292 -4.99 6.20 -11.27
CA LEU A 292 -6.28 5.55 -11.49
C LEU A 292 -7.08 5.45 -10.19
N ALA A 293 -6.42 5.06 -9.09
CA ALA A 293 -7.06 4.97 -7.79
C ALA A 293 -7.58 6.33 -7.30
N SER A 294 -6.84 7.45 -7.53
CA SER A 294 -7.31 8.78 -7.11
C SER A 294 -8.59 9.23 -7.81
N VAL A 295 -8.83 8.75 -9.01
CA VAL A 295 -10.07 9.01 -9.76
C VAL A 295 -11.22 8.13 -9.29
N LEU A 296 -10.95 6.85 -9.02
CA LEU A 296 -11.98 5.87 -8.69
C LEU A 296 -12.36 5.84 -7.21
N ASP A 297 -11.43 6.14 -6.31
CA ASP A 297 -11.61 5.90 -4.87
C ASP A 297 -12.33 7.07 -4.20
N LEU A 298 -13.64 7.02 -4.20
CA LEU A 298 -14.52 7.79 -3.32
C LEU A 298 -15.27 6.88 -2.34
N CYS A 299 -14.74 5.71 -2.03
CA CYS A 299 -15.28 4.83 -1.01
C CYS A 299 -15.50 5.58 0.29
N VAL A 300 -16.65 5.39 0.91
CA VAL A 300 -17.03 6.09 2.13
C VAL A 300 -16.45 5.44 3.38
N THR A 301 -15.95 4.21 3.27
CA THR A 301 -15.23 3.50 4.33
C THR A 301 -13.76 3.30 3.98
N PRO A 302 -12.84 3.36 4.95
CA PRO A 302 -11.43 3.05 4.71
C PRO A 302 -11.19 1.61 4.24
N MET A 303 -11.95 0.65 4.78
CA MET A 303 -11.87 -0.75 4.39
C MET A 303 -12.32 -0.97 2.94
N GLY A 304 -13.32 -0.25 2.45
CA GLY A 304 -13.72 -0.24 1.04
C GLY A 304 -12.63 0.32 0.14
N SER A 305 -12.01 1.43 0.54
CA SER A 305 -10.88 2.04 -0.18
C SER A 305 -9.69 1.06 -0.34
N ARG A 306 -9.31 0.36 0.73
CA ARG A 306 -8.28 -0.67 0.67
C ARG A 306 -8.67 -1.83 -0.25
N MET A 307 -9.91 -2.27 -0.21
CA MET A 307 -10.42 -3.34 -1.08
C MET A 307 -10.41 -2.92 -2.56
N LEU A 308 -10.82 -1.69 -2.88
CA LEU A 308 -10.78 -1.18 -4.25
C LEU A 308 -9.35 -1.16 -4.81
N LYS A 309 -8.38 -0.71 -4.02
CA LYS A 309 -6.96 -0.72 -4.44
C LYS A 309 -6.46 -2.14 -4.69
N ARG A 310 -6.86 -3.11 -3.86
CA ARG A 310 -6.56 -4.52 -4.12
C ARG A 310 -7.17 -4.99 -5.44
N TRP A 311 -8.41 -4.65 -5.74
CA TRP A 311 -9.03 -4.99 -7.01
C TRP A 311 -8.29 -4.39 -8.22
N ILE A 312 -7.86 -3.14 -8.12
CA ILE A 312 -7.07 -2.48 -9.17
C ILE A 312 -5.75 -3.25 -9.42
N HIS A 313 -5.10 -3.73 -8.37
CA HIS A 313 -3.84 -4.45 -8.48
C HIS A 313 -3.98 -5.93 -8.86
N THR A 314 -5.16 -6.50 -8.75
CA THR A 314 -5.45 -7.91 -9.05
C THR A 314 -6.69 -8.05 -9.94
N PRO A 315 -6.63 -7.56 -11.21
CA PRO A 315 -7.75 -7.73 -12.14
C PRO A 315 -8.02 -9.21 -12.38
N LEU A 316 -9.27 -9.62 -12.28
CA LEU A 316 -9.67 -11.03 -12.36
C LEU A 316 -9.80 -11.50 -13.81
N ARG A 317 -9.47 -12.76 -14.08
CA ARG A 317 -9.71 -13.38 -15.39
C ARG A 317 -11.05 -14.14 -15.46
N GLN A 318 -11.65 -14.42 -14.32
CA GLN A 318 -12.92 -15.15 -14.21
C GLN A 318 -14.10 -14.26 -14.66
N ARG A 319 -14.56 -14.46 -15.89
CA ARG A 319 -15.61 -13.66 -16.51
C ARG A 319 -16.92 -13.65 -15.70
N GLU A 320 -17.31 -14.79 -15.15
CA GLU A 320 -18.55 -14.88 -14.35
C GLU A 320 -18.52 -13.95 -13.13
N GLN A 321 -17.37 -13.88 -12.45
CA GLN A 321 -17.22 -13.01 -11.30
C GLN A 321 -17.27 -11.51 -11.70
N LEU A 322 -16.68 -11.18 -12.84
CA LEU A 322 -16.72 -9.82 -13.38
C LEU A 322 -18.15 -9.41 -13.76
N ILE A 323 -18.91 -10.30 -14.39
CA ILE A 323 -20.33 -10.06 -14.74
C ILE A 323 -21.15 -9.85 -13.46
N LYS A 324 -20.95 -10.66 -12.41
CA LYS A 324 -21.62 -10.47 -11.11
C LYS A 324 -21.35 -9.06 -10.54
N ARG A 325 -20.11 -8.59 -10.60
CA ARG A 325 -19.76 -7.22 -10.17
C ARG A 325 -20.47 -6.15 -11.01
N GLN A 326 -20.46 -6.29 -12.33
CA GLN A 326 -21.15 -5.36 -13.24
C GLN A 326 -22.66 -5.33 -13.00
N ASP A 327 -23.28 -6.49 -12.79
CA ASP A 327 -24.70 -6.60 -12.46
C ASP A 327 -25.02 -5.90 -11.13
N ALA A 328 -24.16 -6.09 -10.13
CA ALA A 328 -24.28 -5.42 -8.83
C ALA A 328 -24.14 -3.90 -8.95
N ILE A 329 -23.17 -3.42 -9.74
CA ILE A 329 -23.00 -1.99 -10.01
C ILE A 329 -24.28 -1.42 -10.66
N SER A 330 -24.83 -2.09 -11.69
CA SER A 330 -26.07 -1.66 -12.33
C SER A 330 -27.25 -1.62 -11.36
N ALA A 331 -27.37 -2.61 -10.48
CA ALA A 331 -28.43 -2.66 -9.48
C ALA A 331 -28.29 -1.58 -8.39
N LEU A 332 -27.06 -1.19 -8.07
CA LEU A 332 -26.77 -0.17 -7.05
C LEU A 332 -26.79 1.27 -7.59
N GLN A 333 -26.78 1.49 -8.91
CA GLN A 333 -26.85 2.85 -9.46
C GLN A 333 -28.04 3.67 -8.92
N PRO A 334 -29.27 3.16 -8.82
CA PRO A 334 -30.36 3.92 -8.22
C PRO A 334 -30.32 3.99 -6.69
N LEU A 335 -29.46 3.22 -6.02
CA LEU A 335 -29.48 3.01 -4.57
C LEU A 335 -28.24 3.52 -3.83
N TYR A 336 -27.12 3.77 -4.51
CA TYR A 336 -25.86 4.17 -3.86
C TYR A 336 -26.03 5.44 -3.02
N PHE A 337 -26.84 6.37 -3.48
CA PHE A 337 -27.09 7.63 -2.79
C PHE A 337 -27.72 7.43 -1.40
N GLU A 338 -28.65 6.47 -1.27
CA GLU A 338 -29.26 6.11 0.01
C GLU A 338 -28.33 5.27 0.89
N LEU A 339 -27.50 4.43 0.27
CA LEU A 339 -26.64 3.46 0.95
C LEU A 339 -25.40 4.09 1.58
N GLN A 340 -24.75 5.01 0.86
CA GLN A 340 -23.47 5.59 1.27
C GLN A 340 -23.49 6.30 2.63
N PRO A 341 -24.54 7.06 3.03
CA PRO A 341 -24.60 7.66 4.37
C PRO A 341 -24.52 6.64 5.49
N PHE A 342 -25.18 5.48 5.35
CA PHE A 342 -25.14 4.41 6.35
C PHE A 342 -23.79 3.72 6.37
N LEU A 343 -23.21 3.39 5.22
CA LEU A 343 -21.86 2.82 5.13
C LEU A 343 -20.81 3.74 5.76
N ARG A 344 -20.92 5.04 5.61
CA ARG A 344 -20.00 6.02 6.22
C ARG A 344 -20.00 5.92 7.75
N GLN A 345 -21.15 5.66 8.36
CA GLN A 345 -21.27 5.47 9.82
C GLN A 345 -20.68 4.14 10.30
N VAL A 346 -20.55 3.14 9.43
CA VAL A 346 -19.87 1.87 9.76
C VAL A 346 -18.37 2.10 10.02
N GLY A 347 -17.74 2.96 9.25
CA GLY A 347 -16.32 3.29 9.41
C GLY A 347 -15.38 2.12 9.09
N ASP A 348 -14.28 2.02 9.84
CA ASP A 348 -13.25 0.98 9.65
C ASP A 348 -13.43 -0.19 10.62
N LEU A 349 -14.51 -0.94 10.43
CA LEU A 349 -14.83 -2.09 11.29
C LEU A 349 -13.75 -3.18 11.18
N GLU A 350 -13.13 -3.37 10.04
CA GLU A 350 -12.09 -4.37 9.81
C GLU A 350 -10.92 -4.21 10.79
N ARG A 351 -10.39 -2.99 10.92
CA ARG A 351 -9.28 -2.69 11.85
C ARG A 351 -9.71 -2.72 13.32
N VAL A 352 -10.93 -2.31 13.60
CA VAL A 352 -11.50 -2.43 14.96
C VAL A 352 -11.56 -3.89 15.40
N LEU A 353 -12.00 -4.80 14.53
CA LEU A 353 -12.08 -6.24 14.84
C LEU A 353 -10.70 -6.87 15.07
N ALA A 354 -9.67 -6.44 14.35
CA ALA A 354 -8.31 -6.90 14.61
C ALA A 354 -7.80 -6.45 15.98
N ARG A 355 -8.04 -5.18 16.36
CA ARG A 355 -7.70 -4.69 17.71
C ARG A 355 -8.49 -5.41 18.81
N LEU A 356 -9.75 -5.71 18.55
CA LEU A 356 -10.55 -6.54 19.47
C LEU A 356 -9.91 -7.93 19.66
N ALA A 357 -9.55 -8.59 18.56
CA ALA A 357 -8.91 -9.90 18.58
C ALA A 357 -7.57 -9.89 19.33
N LEU A 358 -6.79 -8.85 19.18
CA LEU A 358 -5.51 -8.63 19.86
C LEU A 358 -5.66 -8.06 21.29
N ARG A 359 -6.88 -7.88 21.78
CA ARG A 359 -7.21 -7.28 23.09
C ARG A 359 -6.61 -5.88 23.30
N SER A 360 -6.40 -5.15 22.21
CA SER A 360 -5.87 -3.79 22.18
C SER A 360 -6.91 -2.73 21.79
N ALA A 361 -8.15 -3.15 21.58
CA ALA A 361 -9.25 -2.24 21.26
C ALA A 361 -9.47 -1.22 22.39
N ARG A 362 -9.66 0.03 22.01
CA ARG A 362 -9.91 1.15 22.93
C ARG A 362 -11.41 1.36 23.11
N PRO A 363 -11.85 2.09 24.16
CA PRO A 363 -13.27 2.37 24.37
C PRO A 363 -13.97 2.98 23.15
N ARG A 364 -13.28 3.84 22.41
CA ARG A 364 -13.81 4.43 21.17
C ARG A 364 -14.01 3.42 20.05
N ASP A 365 -13.22 2.33 20.00
CA ASP A 365 -13.40 1.24 19.04
C ASP A 365 -14.72 0.50 19.29
N LEU A 366 -15.04 0.22 20.56
CA LEU A 366 -16.31 -0.41 20.92
C LEU A 366 -17.51 0.54 20.64
N SER A 367 -17.34 1.84 20.86
CA SER A 367 -18.35 2.84 20.47
C SER A 367 -18.56 2.87 18.95
N ARG A 368 -17.49 2.78 18.16
CA ARG A 368 -17.59 2.66 16.69
C ARG A 368 -18.30 1.39 16.26
N MET A 369 -18.03 0.26 16.91
CA MET A 369 -18.76 -1.00 16.65
C MET A 369 -20.25 -0.85 16.92
N ARG A 370 -20.62 -0.22 18.03
CA ARG A 370 -22.02 0.09 18.36
C ARG A 370 -22.69 0.91 17.26
N HIS A 371 -22.07 1.99 16.82
CA HIS A 371 -22.58 2.83 15.73
C HIS A 371 -22.70 2.07 14.42
N ALA A 372 -21.72 1.20 14.11
CA ALA A 372 -21.79 0.33 12.93
C ALA A 372 -23.00 -0.61 12.98
N PHE A 373 -23.23 -1.29 14.10
CA PHE A 373 -24.36 -2.19 14.26
C PHE A 373 -25.71 -1.50 14.15
N GLN A 374 -25.81 -0.24 14.58
CA GLN A 374 -27.03 0.58 14.44
C GLN A 374 -27.41 0.82 12.97
N GLN A 375 -26.42 0.79 12.04
CA GLN A 375 -26.68 1.02 10.61
C GLN A 375 -27.11 -0.23 9.84
N TYR A 376 -26.92 -1.41 10.40
CA TYR A 376 -27.11 -2.67 9.67
C TYR A 376 -28.53 -2.87 9.18
N GLN A 377 -29.52 -2.50 9.97
CA GLN A 377 -30.92 -2.59 9.59
C GLN A 377 -31.25 -1.70 8.38
N ASP A 378 -30.78 -0.45 8.39
CA ASP A 378 -30.99 0.50 7.31
C ASP A 378 -30.25 0.04 6.02
N ILE A 379 -29.03 -0.47 6.16
CA ILE A 379 -28.28 -1.07 5.04
C ILE A 379 -29.06 -2.24 4.45
N HIS A 380 -29.59 -3.14 5.28
CA HIS A 380 -30.42 -4.25 4.79
C HIS A 380 -31.66 -3.76 4.04
N GLN A 381 -32.36 -2.75 4.55
CA GLN A 381 -33.55 -2.19 3.91
C GLN A 381 -33.25 -1.60 2.52
N VAL A 382 -32.11 -0.92 2.37
CA VAL A 382 -31.70 -0.40 1.08
C VAL A 382 -31.33 -1.53 0.12
N LEU A 383 -30.56 -2.52 0.59
CA LEU A 383 -30.15 -3.67 -0.24
C LEU A 383 -31.32 -4.57 -0.65
N ASP A 384 -32.39 -4.63 0.14
CA ASP A 384 -33.63 -5.36 -0.21
C ASP A 384 -34.30 -4.82 -1.47
N GLN A 385 -34.09 -3.56 -1.81
CA GLN A 385 -34.63 -2.94 -3.03
C GLN A 385 -33.90 -3.44 -4.29
N ALA A 386 -32.71 -4.00 -4.16
CA ALA A 386 -31.94 -4.56 -5.26
C ALA A 386 -32.28 -6.04 -5.47
N ASP A 387 -33.11 -6.36 -6.45
CA ASP A 387 -33.45 -7.77 -6.79
C ASP A 387 -32.35 -8.40 -7.64
N MET A 388 -31.18 -8.65 -7.00
CA MET A 388 -30.02 -9.21 -7.67
C MET A 388 -29.33 -10.25 -6.76
N PRO A 389 -29.07 -11.50 -7.26
CA PRO A 389 -28.58 -12.61 -6.44
C PRO A 389 -27.30 -12.30 -5.67
N TYR A 390 -26.34 -11.61 -6.30
CA TYR A 390 -25.07 -11.28 -5.67
C TYR A 390 -25.22 -10.25 -4.54
N ILE A 391 -26.11 -9.29 -4.68
CA ILE A 391 -26.41 -8.34 -3.59
C ILE A 391 -27.11 -9.05 -2.43
N LYS A 392 -27.99 -10.00 -2.72
CA LYS A 392 -28.61 -10.84 -1.66
C LYS A 392 -27.58 -11.72 -0.94
N GLU A 393 -26.59 -12.23 -1.66
CA GLU A 393 -25.46 -12.95 -1.03
C GLU A 393 -24.66 -12.02 -0.10
N LEU A 394 -24.34 -10.81 -0.53
CA LEU A 394 -23.65 -9.81 0.33
C LEU A 394 -24.51 -9.47 1.55
N GLN A 395 -25.80 -9.24 1.36
CA GLN A 395 -26.73 -8.96 2.44
C GLN A 395 -26.81 -10.10 3.47
N GLN A 396 -26.80 -11.35 3.03
CA GLN A 396 -26.77 -12.52 3.93
C GLN A 396 -25.47 -12.60 4.73
N ARG A 397 -24.36 -12.19 4.16
CA ARG A 397 -23.05 -12.11 4.85
C ARG A 397 -23.00 -10.96 5.86
N ILE A 398 -23.80 -9.92 5.67
CA ILE A 398 -23.98 -8.83 6.63
C ILE A 398 -25.00 -9.28 7.68
N SER A 399 -24.56 -10.07 8.66
CA SER A 399 -25.42 -10.55 9.74
C SER A 399 -25.92 -9.40 10.62
N GLN A 400 -27.09 -9.52 11.18
CA GLN A 400 -27.57 -8.61 12.19
C GLN A 400 -27.07 -9.06 13.57
N PHE A 401 -26.48 -8.14 14.32
CA PHE A 401 -25.87 -8.39 15.63
C PHE A 401 -26.66 -7.65 16.74
N ASP A 402 -27.98 -7.86 16.78
CA ASP A 402 -28.86 -7.14 17.70
C ASP A 402 -28.46 -7.33 19.17
N GLU A 403 -28.10 -8.55 19.57
CA GLU A 403 -27.64 -8.82 20.95
C GLU A 403 -26.33 -8.10 21.27
N LEU A 404 -25.40 -8.02 20.34
CA LEU A 404 -24.14 -7.32 20.51
C LEU A 404 -24.33 -5.78 20.49
N ARG A 405 -25.24 -5.30 19.66
CA ARG A 405 -25.63 -3.90 19.66
C ARG A 405 -26.19 -3.50 21.00
N GLU A 406 -27.18 -4.24 21.52
CA GLU A 406 -27.80 -3.99 22.82
C GLU A 406 -26.79 -4.08 23.96
N LEU A 407 -25.87 -5.06 23.90
CA LEU A 407 -24.78 -5.19 24.86
C LEU A 407 -23.94 -3.91 24.92
N LEU A 408 -23.50 -3.39 23.76
CA LEU A 408 -22.63 -2.20 23.68
C LEU A 408 -23.38 -0.91 24.00
N GLU A 409 -24.68 -0.80 23.65
CA GLU A 409 -25.54 0.32 24.02
C GLU A 409 -25.71 0.43 25.53
N ASN A 410 -25.86 -0.72 26.21
CA ASN A 410 -26.01 -0.76 27.66
C ASN A 410 -24.69 -0.59 28.41
N ALA A 411 -23.59 -1.07 27.86
CA ALA A 411 -22.30 -1.17 28.56
C ALA A 411 -21.41 0.07 28.42
N ILE A 412 -21.41 0.72 27.27
CA ILE A 412 -20.47 1.81 26.94
C ILE A 412 -21.20 3.15 26.89
N VAL A 413 -20.62 4.16 27.52
CA VAL A 413 -21.14 5.54 27.45
C VAL A 413 -21.13 6.06 26.01
N GLU A 414 -21.97 7.07 25.73
CA GLU A 414 -22.09 7.65 24.38
C GLU A 414 -20.77 8.19 23.86
N THR A 415 -20.03 8.90 24.68
CA THR A 415 -18.74 9.49 24.33
C THR A 415 -17.66 8.98 25.30
N PRO A 416 -17.10 7.78 25.05
CA PRO A 416 -16.14 7.21 25.99
C PRO A 416 -14.79 7.96 25.95
N PRO A 417 -14.04 7.96 27.07
CA PRO A 417 -12.67 8.45 27.12
C PRO A 417 -11.75 7.64 26.19
N VAL A 418 -10.56 8.15 25.95
CA VAL A 418 -9.59 7.50 25.06
C VAL A 418 -9.08 6.18 25.65
N LEU A 419 -8.85 6.15 26.95
CA LEU A 419 -8.26 5.01 27.66
C LEU A 419 -9.12 4.60 28.84
N VAL A 420 -9.20 3.30 29.11
CA VAL A 420 -9.94 2.74 30.25
C VAL A 420 -9.41 3.27 31.59
N ARG A 421 -8.12 3.53 31.69
CA ARG A 421 -7.49 4.07 32.92
C ARG A 421 -7.98 5.47 33.31
N ASP A 422 -8.57 6.19 32.36
CA ASP A 422 -9.12 7.52 32.66
C ASP A 422 -10.45 7.45 33.41
N GLY A 423 -11.10 6.27 33.45
CA GLY A 423 -12.39 6.02 34.07
C GLY A 423 -13.56 6.60 33.27
N GLY A 424 -14.76 6.17 33.59
CA GLY A 424 -15.98 6.68 32.94
C GLY A 424 -16.29 6.05 31.58
N VAL A 425 -15.81 4.85 31.32
CA VAL A 425 -16.08 4.07 30.10
C VAL A 425 -17.41 3.33 30.18
N ILE A 426 -17.66 2.63 31.29
CA ILE A 426 -18.88 1.83 31.51
C ILE A 426 -20.05 2.74 31.83
N ALA A 427 -21.18 2.54 31.16
CA ALA A 427 -22.38 3.33 31.32
C ALA A 427 -22.99 3.17 32.72
N PRO A 428 -23.58 4.24 33.28
CA PRO A 428 -24.38 4.15 34.52
C PRO A 428 -25.53 3.14 34.35
N GLY A 429 -25.80 2.35 35.41
CA GLY A 429 -26.84 1.32 35.38
C GLY A 429 -26.43 -0.02 34.81
N TYR A 430 -25.23 -0.14 34.23
CA TYR A 430 -24.73 -1.44 33.71
C TYR A 430 -24.31 -2.40 34.82
N ASN A 431 -23.69 -1.87 35.90
CA ASN A 431 -23.26 -2.68 37.04
C ASN A 431 -23.50 -1.92 38.35
N ALA A 432 -24.33 -2.50 39.24
CA ALA A 432 -24.75 -1.87 40.50
C ALA A 432 -23.57 -1.56 41.44
N GLU A 433 -22.60 -2.50 41.54
CA GLU A 433 -21.43 -2.32 42.40
C GLU A 433 -20.55 -1.17 41.93
N LEU A 434 -20.35 -1.04 40.62
CA LEU A 434 -19.61 0.08 40.03
C LEU A 434 -20.30 1.42 40.32
N ASP A 435 -21.63 1.46 40.18
CA ASP A 435 -22.41 2.66 40.42
C ASP A 435 -22.33 3.07 41.88
N GLU A 436 -22.36 2.12 42.84
CA GLU A 436 -22.17 2.40 44.27
C GLU A 436 -20.79 3.02 44.55
N TRP A 437 -19.72 2.47 44.00
CA TRP A 437 -18.37 3.01 44.19
C TRP A 437 -18.17 4.39 43.52
N ARG A 438 -18.82 4.63 42.39
CA ARG A 438 -18.82 5.95 41.73
C ARG A 438 -19.58 6.99 42.56
N ALA A 439 -20.75 6.62 43.07
CA ALA A 439 -21.54 7.51 43.91
C ALA A 439 -20.78 7.92 45.19
N LEU A 440 -20.03 6.99 45.79
CA LEU A 440 -19.17 7.29 46.93
C LEU A 440 -18.00 8.22 46.56
N ALA A 441 -17.46 8.07 45.35
CA ALA A 441 -16.37 8.90 44.85
C ALA A 441 -16.82 10.32 44.43
N ASP A 442 -18.05 10.46 43.91
CA ASP A 442 -18.60 11.72 43.38
C ASP A 442 -19.27 12.51 44.48
N GLY A 443 -19.80 11.85 45.51
CA GLY A 443 -20.32 12.50 46.72
C GLY A 443 -19.28 13.32 47.51
N ALA A 444 -18.04 13.28 47.07
CA ALA A 444 -16.92 13.99 47.67
C ALA A 444 -17.08 15.53 47.63
N SER A 445 -17.61 16.06 46.56
CA SER A 445 -17.75 17.54 46.43
C SER A 445 -18.73 18.12 47.41
N ASP A 446 -19.90 17.51 47.57
CA ASP A 446 -20.94 17.97 48.47
C ASP A 446 -20.52 17.88 49.95
N TYR A 447 -19.78 16.82 50.29
CA TYR A 447 -19.26 16.66 51.65
C TYR A 447 -18.21 17.74 51.97
N LEU A 448 -17.32 18.04 51.04
CA LEU A 448 -16.27 19.04 51.24
C LEU A 448 -16.85 20.47 51.35
N GLU A 449 -17.87 20.78 50.58
CA GLU A 449 -18.59 22.06 50.71
C GLU A 449 -19.29 22.18 52.07
N LYS A 450 -19.97 21.13 52.49
CA LYS A 450 -20.59 21.08 53.81
C LYS A 450 -19.55 21.15 54.93
N LEU A 451 -18.45 20.50 54.80
CA LEU A 451 -17.31 20.57 55.74
C LEU A 451 -16.75 22.00 55.79
N GLU A 452 -16.54 22.63 54.65
CA GLU A 452 -16.05 24.01 54.56
C GLU A 452 -16.98 25.01 55.28
N VAL A 453 -18.28 24.93 55.00
CA VAL A 453 -19.28 25.78 55.64
C VAL A 453 -19.30 25.52 57.11
N ARG A 454 -19.41 24.26 57.56
CA ARG A 454 -19.44 23.87 58.99
C ARG A 454 -18.21 24.35 59.76
N GLU A 455 -17.02 24.11 59.21
CA GLU A 455 -15.77 24.49 59.88
C GLU A 455 -15.56 26.00 59.89
N ARG A 456 -16.02 26.72 58.83
CA ARG A 456 -15.97 28.17 58.74
C ARG A 456 -16.84 28.81 59.79
N GLU A 457 -18.09 28.36 59.96
CA GLU A 457 -19.05 28.85 60.96
C GLU A 457 -18.65 28.50 62.37
N LYS A 458 -18.18 27.27 62.60
CA LYS A 458 -17.80 26.76 63.89
C LYS A 458 -16.64 27.52 64.53
N TRP A 459 -15.67 27.93 63.73
CA TRP A 459 -14.44 28.57 64.19
C TRP A 459 -14.33 30.06 63.87
N GLY A 460 -15.31 30.59 63.12
CA GLY A 460 -15.32 32.00 62.73
C GLY A 460 -14.19 32.43 61.83
N ILE A 461 -13.77 31.52 60.96
CA ILE A 461 -12.63 31.73 60.04
C ILE A 461 -13.17 31.93 58.60
N ASP A 462 -13.44 33.17 58.23
CA ASP A 462 -14.07 33.51 56.93
C ASP A 462 -13.24 33.14 55.73
N THR A 463 -11.92 33.06 55.90
CA THR A 463 -10.97 32.69 54.80
C THR A 463 -10.73 31.19 54.65
N LEU A 464 -11.39 30.37 55.51
CA LEU A 464 -11.23 28.92 55.46
C LEU A 464 -11.79 28.39 54.15
N LYS A 465 -10.98 27.63 53.44
CA LYS A 465 -11.33 26.90 52.22
C LYS A 465 -10.82 25.45 52.27
N VAL A 466 -11.62 24.53 51.83
CA VAL A 466 -11.22 23.15 51.63
C VAL A 466 -10.79 22.97 50.18
N GLY A 467 -9.63 22.35 49.94
CA GLY A 467 -9.07 22.15 48.59
C GLY A 467 -8.33 20.83 48.50
N PHE A 468 -7.97 20.45 47.25
CA PHE A 468 -7.20 19.26 46.93
C PHE A 468 -5.93 19.65 46.20
N ASN A 469 -4.83 18.94 46.49
CA ASN A 469 -3.57 19.07 45.77
C ASN A 469 -3.01 17.64 45.49
N GLY A 470 -2.62 17.35 44.25
CA GLY A 470 -2.13 16.02 43.82
C GLY A 470 -0.92 15.50 44.61
N VAL A 471 -0.13 16.38 45.25
CA VAL A 471 1.03 15.99 46.05
C VAL A 471 0.72 15.82 47.52
N HIS A 472 -0.19 16.64 48.04
CA HIS A 472 -0.44 16.73 49.50
C HIS A 472 -1.84 16.25 49.92
N GLY A 473 -2.70 15.84 48.96
CA GLY A 473 -4.06 15.41 49.23
C GLY A 473 -5.02 16.52 49.53
N TYR A 474 -6.08 16.22 50.29
CA TYR A 474 -7.05 17.20 50.76
C TYR A 474 -6.47 18.05 51.89
N TYR A 475 -6.83 19.34 51.93
CA TYR A 475 -6.35 20.27 52.92
C TYR A 475 -7.41 21.35 53.22
N ILE A 476 -7.32 21.89 54.42
CA ILE A 476 -8.00 23.10 54.81
C ILE A 476 -7.00 24.26 54.71
N GLN A 477 -7.30 25.25 53.94
CA GLN A 477 -6.45 26.44 53.75
C GLN A 477 -7.05 27.62 54.52
N VAL A 478 -6.24 28.29 55.34
CA VAL A 478 -6.58 29.49 56.11
C VAL A 478 -5.56 30.59 55.79
N SER A 479 -6.02 31.82 55.63
CA SER A 479 -5.13 32.98 55.47
C SER A 479 -4.27 33.17 56.68
N ARG A 480 -3.03 33.71 56.51
CA ARG A 480 -2.10 33.98 57.59
C ARG A 480 -2.69 34.94 58.64
N GLY A 481 -3.57 35.86 58.24
CA GLY A 481 -4.20 36.81 59.15
C GLY A 481 -5.16 36.18 60.13
N GLN A 482 -5.64 34.97 59.84
CA GLN A 482 -6.59 34.21 60.69
C GLN A 482 -6.01 32.87 61.21
N SER A 483 -4.71 32.63 61.00
CA SER A 483 -4.05 31.36 61.39
C SER A 483 -4.02 31.17 62.95
N ASN A 484 -4.12 32.24 63.72
CA ASN A 484 -4.24 32.18 65.19
C ASN A 484 -5.63 31.73 65.69
N LEU A 485 -6.64 31.72 64.85
CA LEU A 485 -8.01 31.21 65.16
C LEU A 485 -8.12 29.70 64.89
N VAL A 486 -7.09 29.09 64.32
CA VAL A 486 -7.10 27.67 63.96
C VAL A 486 -6.98 26.82 65.23
N PRO A 487 -7.87 25.80 65.41
CA PRO A 487 -7.90 24.95 66.59
C PRO A 487 -6.62 24.05 66.70
N MET A 488 -6.27 23.65 67.89
CA MET A 488 -5.07 22.83 68.18
C MET A 488 -5.10 21.45 67.50
N HIS A 489 -6.26 20.92 67.15
CA HIS A 489 -6.36 19.61 66.48
C HIS A 489 -6.18 19.69 64.99
N TYR A 490 -6.01 20.89 64.39
CA TYR A 490 -5.62 21.05 63.00
C TYR A 490 -4.09 20.85 62.91
N VAL A 491 -3.70 19.87 62.17
CA VAL A 491 -2.28 19.58 61.91
C VAL A 491 -1.79 20.35 60.69
N ARG A 492 -0.85 21.28 60.90
CA ARG A 492 -0.29 22.07 59.81
C ARG A 492 0.57 21.22 58.91
N ARG A 493 0.24 21.20 57.62
CA ARG A 493 0.99 20.46 56.57
C ARG A 493 1.93 21.33 55.74
N GLN A 494 1.51 22.54 55.42
CA GLN A 494 2.26 23.41 54.52
C GLN A 494 2.05 24.88 54.85
N THR A 495 3.11 25.67 54.84
CA THR A 495 3.09 27.12 54.98
C THR A 495 3.35 27.75 53.59
N LEU A 496 2.40 28.59 53.14
CA LEU A 496 2.49 29.35 51.89
C LEU A 496 2.82 30.83 52.22
N LYS A 497 3.08 31.64 51.21
CA LYS A 497 3.40 33.07 51.40
C LYS A 497 2.29 33.83 52.12
N ASN A 498 1.03 33.55 51.79
CA ASN A 498 -0.17 34.27 52.32
C ASN A 498 -1.19 33.38 53.04
N ALA A 499 -0.94 32.06 53.13
CA ALA A 499 -1.88 31.12 53.75
C ALA A 499 -1.13 29.96 54.39
N GLU A 500 -1.83 29.25 55.27
CA GLU A 500 -1.35 27.96 55.81
C GLU A 500 -2.37 26.85 55.49
N ARG A 501 -1.84 25.64 55.29
CA ARG A 501 -2.64 24.47 54.98
C ARG A 501 -2.59 23.45 56.10
N TYR A 502 -3.74 22.99 56.49
CA TYR A 502 -3.96 22.09 57.62
C TYR A 502 -4.68 20.83 57.14
N ILE A 503 -4.56 19.79 57.95
CA ILE A 503 -5.37 18.56 57.81
C ILE A 503 -6.04 18.25 59.16
N ILE A 504 -7.25 17.71 59.13
CA ILE A 504 -7.96 17.18 60.28
C ILE A 504 -8.16 15.67 60.11
N PRO A 505 -8.25 14.88 61.17
CA PRO A 505 -8.46 13.43 61.09
C PRO A 505 -9.66 13.04 60.24
N GLU A 506 -10.78 13.74 60.42
CA GLU A 506 -12.00 13.52 59.64
C GLU A 506 -11.78 13.69 58.13
N LEU A 507 -11.04 14.73 57.73
CA LEU A 507 -10.72 14.98 56.34
C LEU A 507 -9.78 13.91 55.78
N LYS A 508 -8.87 13.37 56.59
CA LYS A 508 -7.98 12.30 56.23
C LYS A 508 -8.73 10.96 56.06
N GLU A 509 -9.59 10.60 56.98
CA GLU A 509 -10.43 9.38 56.86
C GLU A 509 -11.30 9.45 55.60
N TYR A 510 -11.81 10.66 55.31
CA TYR A 510 -12.58 10.92 54.11
C TYR A 510 -11.71 10.76 52.83
N GLU A 511 -10.51 11.33 52.82
CA GLU A 511 -9.53 11.16 51.73
C GLU A 511 -9.27 9.70 51.44
N ASP A 512 -8.99 8.89 52.46
CA ASP A 512 -8.72 7.47 52.32
C ASP A 512 -9.94 6.72 51.76
N LYS A 513 -11.16 7.08 52.16
CA LYS A 513 -12.40 6.51 51.60
C LYS A 513 -12.58 6.86 50.11
N VAL A 514 -12.39 8.12 49.76
CA VAL A 514 -12.57 8.61 48.38
C VAL A 514 -11.53 8.00 47.45
N LEU A 515 -10.26 8.01 47.83
CA LEU A 515 -9.18 7.39 47.03
C LEU A 515 -9.40 5.88 46.84
N THR A 516 -9.83 5.21 47.94
CA THR A 516 -10.17 3.77 47.89
C THR A 516 -11.36 3.52 46.95
N SER A 517 -12.39 4.35 46.99
CA SER A 517 -13.58 4.24 46.15
C SER A 517 -13.25 4.45 44.65
N LYS A 518 -12.48 5.48 44.35
CA LYS A 518 -11.98 5.72 42.97
C LYS A 518 -11.15 4.54 42.43
N GLY A 519 -10.24 4.01 43.27
CA GLY A 519 -9.41 2.85 42.89
C GLY A 519 -10.24 1.60 42.63
N LYS A 520 -11.23 1.32 43.49
CA LYS A 520 -12.16 0.19 43.32
C LYS A 520 -13.05 0.36 42.09
N ALA A 521 -13.63 1.52 41.91
CA ALA A 521 -14.45 1.82 40.72
C ALA A 521 -13.65 1.59 39.43
N LEU A 522 -12.41 2.07 39.36
CA LEU A 522 -11.55 1.85 38.19
C LEU A 522 -11.18 0.38 37.98
N ALA A 523 -10.94 -0.37 39.07
CA ALA A 523 -10.64 -1.80 38.98
C ALA A 523 -11.84 -2.60 38.45
N ILE A 524 -13.06 -2.32 38.93
CA ILE A 524 -14.30 -2.95 38.44
C ILE A 524 -14.54 -2.55 36.98
N GLU A 525 -14.35 -1.30 36.65
CA GLU A 525 -14.53 -0.82 35.29
C GLU A 525 -13.59 -1.52 34.28
N LYS A 526 -12.31 -1.70 34.65
CA LYS A 526 -11.36 -2.48 33.85
C LYS A 526 -11.80 -3.95 33.69
N MET A 527 -12.26 -4.57 34.77
CA MET A 527 -12.75 -5.96 34.73
C MET A 527 -13.96 -6.06 33.78
N LEU A 528 -14.95 -5.20 33.92
CA LEU A 528 -16.13 -5.18 33.04
C LEU A 528 -15.77 -4.92 31.59
N TYR A 529 -14.80 -4.06 31.34
CA TYR A 529 -14.31 -3.79 29.99
C TYR A 529 -13.67 -5.06 29.37
N GLU A 530 -12.86 -5.79 30.11
CA GLU A 530 -12.30 -7.09 29.65
C GLU A 530 -13.40 -8.14 29.44
N GLU A 531 -14.43 -8.18 30.24
CA GLU A 531 -15.58 -9.07 30.04
C GLU A 531 -16.32 -8.80 28.72
N LEU A 532 -16.32 -7.55 28.23
CA LEU A 532 -16.89 -7.24 26.92
C LEU A 532 -16.13 -7.95 25.80
N PHE A 533 -14.81 -8.05 25.89
CA PHE A 533 -14.04 -8.82 24.93
C PHE A 533 -14.42 -10.30 24.93
N GLU A 534 -14.60 -10.90 26.09
CA GLU A 534 -15.05 -12.30 26.22
C GLU A 534 -16.43 -12.54 25.60
N LYS A 535 -17.30 -11.53 25.63
CA LYS A 535 -18.65 -11.61 25.01
C LYS A 535 -18.62 -11.35 23.50
N LEU A 536 -17.69 -10.55 23.00
CA LEU A 536 -17.59 -10.20 21.58
C LEU A 536 -16.77 -11.21 20.77
N LEU A 537 -15.68 -11.74 21.32
CA LEU A 537 -14.76 -12.64 20.62
C LEU A 537 -15.39 -13.92 20.04
N PRO A 538 -16.37 -14.58 20.66
CA PRO A 538 -17.05 -15.73 20.06
C PRO A 538 -17.73 -15.42 18.72
N HIS A 539 -18.07 -14.15 18.47
CA HIS A 539 -18.72 -13.70 17.24
C HIS A 539 -17.72 -13.18 16.19
N LEU A 540 -16.42 -13.21 16.47
CA LEU A 540 -15.38 -12.60 15.63
C LEU A 540 -15.45 -13.08 14.17
N THR A 541 -15.72 -14.35 13.94
CA THR A 541 -15.84 -14.93 12.60
C THR A 541 -16.96 -14.28 11.79
N ALA A 542 -18.15 -14.19 12.36
CA ALA A 542 -19.30 -13.58 11.72
C ALA A 542 -19.09 -12.08 11.53
N LEU A 543 -18.46 -11.42 12.49
CA LEU A 543 -18.11 -10.00 12.41
C LEU A 543 -17.11 -9.71 11.29
N GLN A 544 -16.08 -10.54 11.13
CA GLN A 544 -15.12 -10.40 10.01
C GLN A 544 -15.78 -10.62 8.64
N THR A 545 -16.63 -11.64 8.53
CA THR A 545 -17.40 -11.91 7.29
C THR A 545 -18.31 -10.73 6.95
N SER A 546 -18.96 -10.16 7.95
CA SER A 546 -19.81 -8.97 7.78
C SER A 546 -19.00 -7.74 7.36
N ALA A 547 -17.86 -7.49 7.99
CA ALA A 547 -16.98 -6.37 7.63
C ALA A 547 -16.47 -6.47 6.18
N GLU A 548 -16.10 -7.68 5.74
CA GLU A 548 -15.69 -7.93 4.36
C GLU A 548 -16.84 -7.66 3.38
N ALA A 549 -18.03 -8.14 3.66
CA ALA A 549 -19.22 -7.91 2.84
C ALA A 549 -19.60 -6.42 2.79
N LEU A 550 -19.47 -5.68 3.90
CA LEU A 550 -19.68 -4.23 3.93
C LEU A 550 -18.63 -3.48 3.11
N ALA A 551 -17.38 -3.88 3.18
CA ALA A 551 -16.31 -3.30 2.36
C ALA A 551 -16.57 -3.53 0.87
N GLU A 552 -16.99 -4.74 0.48
CA GLU A 552 -17.35 -5.07 -0.90
C GLU A 552 -18.58 -4.30 -1.38
N THR A 553 -19.58 -4.16 -0.53
CA THR A 553 -20.76 -3.34 -0.80
C THR A 553 -20.38 -1.86 -1.02
N ASP A 554 -19.48 -1.32 -0.22
CA ASP A 554 -18.96 0.05 -0.38
C ASP A 554 -18.21 0.22 -1.70
N VAL A 555 -17.37 -0.74 -2.10
CA VAL A 555 -16.68 -0.71 -3.39
C VAL A 555 -17.65 -0.71 -4.54
N LEU A 556 -18.66 -1.58 -4.52
CA LEU A 556 -19.67 -1.68 -5.59
C LEU A 556 -20.54 -0.42 -5.66
N ALA A 557 -20.95 0.14 -4.53
CA ALA A 557 -21.67 1.41 -4.46
C ALA A 557 -20.81 2.58 -4.96
N ASN A 558 -19.54 2.59 -4.62
CA ASN A 558 -18.57 3.57 -5.12
C ASN A 558 -18.42 3.48 -6.65
N LEU A 559 -18.26 2.29 -7.21
CA LEU A 559 -18.16 2.10 -8.66
C LEU A 559 -19.47 2.47 -9.38
N ALA A 560 -20.62 2.26 -8.76
CA ALA A 560 -21.91 2.71 -9.26
C ALA A 560 -22.00 4.25 -9.32
N GLU A 561 -21.56 4.92 -8.27
CA GLU A 561 -21.46 6.38 -8.23
C GLU A 561 -20.47 6.91 -9.26
N ARG A 562 -19.28 6.31 -9.37
CA ARG A 562 -18.28 6.70 -10.37
C ARG A 562 -18.78 6.52 -11.80
N ALA A 563 -19.50 5.43 -12.07
CA ALA A 563 -20.09 5.17 -13.37
C ALA A 563 -21.09 6.27 -13.80
N GLU A 564 -21.88 6.76 -12.87
CA GLU A 564 -22.81 7.86 -13.13
C GLU A 564 -22.09 9.21 -13.25
N SER A 565 -21.29 9.57 -12.26
CA SER A 565 -20.63 10.87 -12.20
C SER A 565 -19.60 11.09 -13.30
N LEU A 566 -18.91 10.04 -13.73
CA LEU A 566 -17.88 10.09 -14.77
C LEU A 566 -18.42 9.66 -16.17
N ASN A 567 -19.68 9.34 -16.26
CA ASN A 567 -20.30 8.87 -17.50
C ASN A 567 -19.57 7.65 -18.10
N TYR A 568 -19.39 6.64 -17.27
CA TYR A 568 -18.82 5.36 -17.68
C TYR A 568 -19.94 4.41 -18.12
N THR A 569 -19.63 3.52 -19.05
CA THR A 569 -20.57 2.54 -19.57
C THR A 569 -20.15 1.12 -19.20
N ARG A 570 -21.14 0.22 -19.15
CA ARG A 570 -20.91 -1.19 -18.89
C ARG A 570 -20.15 -1.82 -20.06
N PRO A 571 -18.94 -2.39 -19.87
CA PRO A 571 -18.25 -3.12 -20.92
C PRO A 571 -18.86 -4.51 -21.12
N GLU A 572 -18.82 -4.99 -22.35
CA GLU A 572 -19.18 -6.36 -22.71
C GLU A 572 -17.91 -7.22 -22.69
N LEU A 573 -17.93 -8.29 -21.92
CA LEU A 573 -16.86 -9.29 -21.89
C LEU A 573 -17.24 -10.48 -22.78
N THR A 574 -16.41 -10.75 -23.79
CA THR A 574 -16.63 -11.81 -24.78
C THR A 574 -15.54 -12.88 -24.71
N GLU A 575 -15.82 -14.05 -25.27
CA GLU A 575 -14.81 -15.13 -25.44
C GLU A 575 -13.98 -14.98 -26.73
N LYS A 576 -14.42 -14.09 -27.63
CA LYS A 576 -13.69 -13.82 -28.88
C LYS A 576 -12.52 -12.90 -28.62
N THR A 577 -11.34 -13.27 -29.11
CA THR A 577 -10.13 -12.44 -29.02
C THR A 577 -10.35 -11.10 -29.74
N GLY A 578 -10.03 -10.02 -29.06
CA GLY A 578 -10.11 -8.67 -29.62
C GLY A 578 -10.53 -7.63 -28.60
N ILE A 579 -10.31 -6.38 -28.92
CA ILE A 579 -10.72 -5.22 -28.13
C ILE A 579 -11.38 -4.22 -29.09
N GLN A 580 -12.62 -3.88 -28.84
CA GLN A 580 -13.36 -2.85 -29.57
C GLN A 580 -13.82 -1.79 -28.60
N ILE A 581 -13.35 -0.57 -28.76
CA ILE A 581 -13.72 0.59 -27.95
C ILE A 581 -14.22 1.69 -28.90
N THR A 582 -15.40 2.20 -28.59
CA THR A 582 -15.97 3.37 -29.26
C THR A 582 -16.00 4.52 -28.27
N GLY A 583 -15.52 5.68 -28.68
CA GLY A 583 -15.52 6.87 -27.83
C GLY A 583 -14.73 6.71 -26.55
N GLY A 584 -13.59 6.03 -26.61
CA GLY A 584 -12.74 5.78 -25.44
C GLY A 584 -12.05 7.07 -24.93
N ARG A 585 -11.99 7.22 -23.61
CA ARG A 585 -11.38 8.35 -22.91
C ARG A 585 -10.35 7.86 -21.92
N HIS A 586 -9.37 8.69 -21.62
CA HIS A 586 -8.37 8.38 -20.60
C HIS A 586 -8.92 8.74 -19.22
N PRO A 587 -9.11 7.79 -18.29
CA PRO A 587 -9.83 8.02 -17.03
C PRO A 587 -9.17 9.08 -16.14
N VAL A 588 -7.86 9.21 -16.17
CA VAL A 588 -7.12 10.18 -15.34
C VAL A 588 -6.94 11.51 -16.07
N VAL A 589 -6.47 11.50 -17.33
CA VAL A 589 -6.16 12.70 -18.08
C VAL A 589 -7.42 13.57 -18.28
N GLU A 590 -8.57 12.95 -18.52
CA GLU A 590 -9.82 13.69 -18.68
C GLU A 590 -10.24 14.49 -17.43
N GLN A 591 -9.77 14.08 -16.25
CA GLN A 591 -10.07 14.78 -14.98
C GLN A 591 -9.11 15.94 -14.70
N VAL A 592 -7.95 15.95 -15.34
CA VAL A 592 -6.90 16.97 -15.15
C VAL A 592 -6.99 18.09 -16.17
N LEU A 593 -7.48 17.79 -17.37
CA LEU A 593 -7.61 18.77 -18.45
C LEU A 593 -8.68 19.81 -18.13
N SER A 594 -8.38 21.07 -18.44
CA SER A 594 -9.35 22.18 -18.41
C SER A 594 -10.26 22.21 -19.64
N GLU A 595 -9.84 21.56 -20.72
CA GLU A 595 -10.59 21.45 -21.98
C GLU A 595 -11.23 20.05 -22.09
N PRO A 596 -12.34 19.90 -22.86
CA PRO A 596 -12.95 18.60 -23.08
C PRO A 596 -11.98 17.60 -23.68
N PHE A 597 -11.93 16.39 -23.12
CA PHE A 597 -11.11 15.31 -23.65
C PHE A 597 -11.64 14.82 -25.00
N ILE A 598 -10.74 14.65 -25.97
CA ILE A 598 -11.11 14.09 -27.29
C ILE A 598 -11.12 12.58 -27.19
N SER A 599 -12.31 11.99 -27.33
CA SER A 599 -12.50 10.55 -27.30
C SER A 599 -12.01 9.88 -28.59
N ASN A 600 -11.46 8.66 -28.47
CA ASN A 600 -10.89 7.93 -29.59
C ASN A 600 -11.37 6.47 -29.65
N PRO A 601 -11.55 5.92 -30.88
CA PRO A 601 -11.87 4.52 -31.06
C PRO A 601 -10.62 3.65 -30.97
N LEU A 602 -10.80 2.37 -30.65
CA LEU A 602 -9.77 1.33 -30.76
C LEU A 602 -10.41 0.07 -31.30
N GLN A 603 -9.78 -0.52 -32.31
CA GLN A 603 -10.19 -1.81 -32.86
C GLN A 603 -8.98 -2.71 -33.00
N LEU A 604 -8.94 -3.75 -32.17
CA LEU A 604 -8.02 -4.88 -32.23
C LEU A 604 -8.83 -6.18 -32.44
N ALA A 605 -8.41 -6.97 -33.42
CA ALA A 605 -9.05 -8.23 -33.76
C ALA A 605 -8.00 -9.21 -34.31
N PRO A 606 -8.28 -10.50 -34.47
CA PRO A 606 -7.31 -11.47 -35.01
C PRO A 606 -6.67 -11.05 -36.33
N GLN A 607 -7.43 -10.38 -37.21
CA GLN A 607 -6.97 -9.85 -38.48
C GLN A 607 -6.40 -8.42 -38.41
N ARG A 608 -6.37 -7.81 -37.24
CA ARG A 608 -5.87 -6.47 -36.96
C ARG A 608 -5.28 -6.43 -35.55
N ARG A 609 -4.19 -7.22 -35.34
CA ARG A 609 -3.62 -7.40 -34.00
C ARG A 609 -2.60 -6.37 -33.61
N LEU A 610 -1.85 -5.86 -34.60
CA LEU A 610 -0.79 -4.90 -34.35
C LEU A 610 -1.11 -3.56 -35.07
N LEU A 611 -1.18 -2.50 -34.30
CA LEU A 611 -1.38 -1.14 -34.80
C LEU A 611 -0.07 -0.36 -34.70
N ILE A 612 0.45 0.07 -35.84
CA ILE A 612 1.56 1.02 -35.90
C ILE A 612 0.99 2.41 -35.71
N ILE A 613 1.44 3.12 -34.68
CA ILE A 613 0.93 4.43 -34.30
C ILE A 613 1.98 5.48 -34.62
N THR A 614 1.65 6.40 -35.52
CA THR A 614 2.49 7.53 -35.89
C THR A 614 1.88 8.86 -35.50
N GLY A 615 2.61 9.94 -35.63
CA GLY A 615 2.18 11.27 -35.28
C GLY A 615 3.19 12.03 -34.38
N PRO A 616 2.93 13.28 -34.06
CA PRO A 616 3.83 14.10 -33.26
C PRO A 616 3.90 13.61 -31.80
N ASN A 617 5.03 13.85 -31.11
CA ASN A 617 5.22 13.44 -29.72
C ASN A 617 4.18 14.03 -28.77
N MET A 618 3.77 15.26 -28.98
CA MET A 618 2.74 15.93 -28.19
C MET A 618 1.31 15.63 -28.65
N GLY A 619 1.14 14.79 -29.68
CA GLY A 619 -0.17 14.42 -30.22
C GLY A 619 -0.98 13.49 -29.33
N GLY A 620 -0.38 12.92 -28.28
CA GLY A 620 -1.08 12.05 -27.34
C GLY A 620 -0.96 10.54 -27.59
N LYS A 621 0.04 10.08 -28.37
CA LYS A 621 0.29 8.65 -28.64
C LYS A 621 0.33 7.80 -27.37
N SER A 622 1.19 8.18 -26.41
CA SER A 622 1.36 7.45 -25.13
C SER A 622 0.08 7.51 -24.29
N THR A 623 -0.64 8.63 -24.31
CA THR A 623 -1.93 8.77 -23.62
C THR A 623 -2.98 7.83 -24.22
N TYR A 624 -3.06 7.73 -25.53
CA TYR A 624 -3.96 6.82 -26.24
C TYR A 624 -3.67 5.35 -25.93
N MET A 625 -2.39 4.97 -25.91
CA MET A 625 -2.01 3.60 -25.56
C MET A 625 -2.35 3.26 -24.09
N ARG A 626 -2.00 4.15 -23.16
CA ARG A 626 -2.35 3.97 -21.75
C ARG A 626 -3.85 3.90 -21.52
N GLN A 627 -4.62 4.71 -22.23
CA GLN A 627 -6.09 4.68 -22.25
C GLN A 627 -6.62 3.28 -22.56
N ALA A 628 -6.09 2.64 -23.61
CA ALA A 628 -6.50 1.30 -24.00
C ALA A 628 -6.25 0.27 -22.90
N ALA A 629 -5.08 0.33 -22.26
CA ALA A 629 -4.73 -0.54 -21.16
C ALA A 629 -5.60 -0.29 -19.92
N LEU A 630 -5.86 0.97 -19.58
CA LEU A 630 -6.67 1.34 -18.40
C LEU A 630 -8.14 0.96 -18.58
N ILE A 631 -8.71 1.16 -19.77
CA ILE A 631 -10.09 0.71 -20.08
C ILE A 631 -10.18 -0.81 -19.95
N THR A 632 -9.22 -1.54 -20.49
CA THR A 632 -9.15 -3.00 -20.36
C THR A 632 -9.04 -3.43 -18.90
N LEU A 633 -8.17 -2.80 -18.13
CA LEU A 633 -7.99 -3.10 -16.71
C LEU A 633 -9.27 -2.82 -15.90
N LEU A 634 -9.94 -1.70 -16.16
CA LEU A 634 -11.22 -1.36 -15.53
C LEU A 634 -12.29 -2.43 -15.79
N ALA A 635 -12.38 -2.92 -17.01
CA ALA A 635 -13.30 -4.01 -17.35
C ALA A 635 -12.99 -5.29 -16.54
N TYR A 636 -11.72 -5.60 -16.34
CA TYR A 636 -11.25 -6.79 -15.62
C TYR A 636 -11.18 -6.65 -14.09
N ILE A 637 -11.48 -5.48 -13.54
CA ILE A 637 -11.84 -5.35 -12.12
C ILE A 637 -13.36 -5.43 -11.88
N GLY A 638 -14.15 -5.51 -12.95
CA GLY A 638 -15.61 -5.54 -12.92
C GLY A 638 -16.27 -4.16 -12.90
N SER A 639 -15.50 -3.09 -13.16
CA SER A 639 -16.00 -1.72 -13.25
C SER A 639 -16.62 -1.41 -14.62
N PHE A 640 -17.39 -0.35 -14.67
CA PHE A 640 -17.74 0.33 -15.91
C PHE A 640 -16.52 1.11 -16.43
N VAL A 641 -16.52 1.48 -17.70
CA VAL A 641 -15.35 2.00 -18.40
C VAL A 641 -15.62 3.37 -19.04
N PRO A 642 -14.61 4.23 -19.19
CA PRO A 642 -14.72 5.53 -19.83
C PRO A 642 -14.77 5.39 -21.36
N ALA A 643 -15.88 4.94 -21.88
CA ALA A 643 -16.14 4.76 -23.30
C ALA A 643 -17.64 4.84 -23.58
N GLU A 644 -18.03 5.11 -24.83
CA GLU A 644 -19.42 4.98 -25.25
C GLU A 644 -19.83 3.53 -25.36
N LYS A 645 -18.93 2.68 -25.85
CA LYS A 645 -19.09 1.23 -25.92
C LYS A 645 -17.74 0.56 -25.87
N ALA A 646 -17.65 -0.55 -25.13
CA ALA A 646 -16.45 -1.39 -25.08
C ALA A 646 -16.85 -2.87 -25.13
N VAL A 647 -16.18 -3.62 -26.02
CA VAL A 647 -16.28 -5.08 -26.11
C VAL A 647 -14.87 -5.64 -26.01
N ILE A 648 -14.61 -6.41 -24.97
CA ILE A 648 -13.25 -6.84 -24.62
C ILE A 648 -13.21 -8.37 -24.53
N GLY A 649 -12.29 -8.96 -25.29
CA GLY A 649 -12.01 -10.40 -25.28
C GLY A 649 -11.10 -10.83 -24.15
N PRO A 650 -10.71 -12.12 -24.13
CA PRO A 650 -9.83 -12.67 -23.08
C PRO A 650 -8.47 -11.99 -23.10
N ILE A 651 -8.05 -11.53 -21.92
CA ILE A 651 -6.73 -10.93 -21.65
C ILE A 651 -6.06 -11.72 -20.54
N ASP A 652 -4.80 -12.11 -20.74
CA ASP A 652 -3.99 -12.79 -19.72
C ASP A 652 -2.92 -11.89 -19.10
N ARG A 653 -2.37 -10.98 -19.88
CA ARG A 653 -1.30 -10.06 -19.46
C ARG A 653 -1.45 -8.71 -20.13
N ILE A 654 -1.02 -7.67 -19.41
CA ILE A 654 -0.83 -6.35 -19.98
C ILE A 654 0.64 -5.97 -19.80
N PHE A 655 1.31 -5.64 -20.89
CA PHE A 655 2.68 -5.17 -20.90
C PHE A 655 2.75 -3.75 -21.41
N THR A 656 3.59 -2.95 -20.77
CA THR A 656 3.86 -1.58 -21.24
C THR A 656 5.37 -1.34 -21.27
N ARG A 657 5.83 -0.82 -22.41
CA ARG A 657 7.12 -0.18 -22.54
C ARG A 657 6.86 1.24 -23.01
N VAL A 658 6.73 2.18 -22.06
CA VAL A 658 6.37 3.57 -22.32
C VAL A 658 7.38 4.49 -21.64
N GLY A 659 8.03 5.35 -22.43
CA GLY A 659 8.94 6.38 -21.96
C GLY A 659 10.27 5.85 -21.37
N ALA A 660 11.29 6.69 -21.39
CA ALA A 660 12.53 6.41 -20.66
C ALA A 660 12.38 6.98 -19.24
N SER A 661 12.24 6.14 -18.23
CA SER A 661 12.58 6.55 -16.88
C SER A 661 14.09 6.47 -16.76
N ASP A 662 14.75 7.61 -16.62
CA ASP A 662 16.16 7.65 -16.25
C ASP A 662 16.30 7.05 -14.85
N ASP A 663 16.59 5.76 -14.78
CA ASP A 663 17.00 5.13 -13.52
C ASP A 663 18.50 5.41 -13.29
N LEU A 664 18.81 6.69 -13.10
CA LEU A 664 20.15 7.16 -12.76
C LEU A 664 20.69 6.48 -11.48
N ALA A 665 19.80 6.00 -10.63
CA ALA A 665 20.15 5.36 -9.36
C ALA A 665 20.70 3.94 -9.54
N SER A 666 20.34 3.22 -10.64
CA SER A 666 20.84 1.87 -10.91
C SER A 666 22.16 1.85 -11.68
N GLY A 667 22.63 2.98 -12.20
CA GLY A 667 23.82 3.09 -13.06
C GLY A 667 23.70 2.34 -14.38
N ARG A 668 22.50 1.89 -14.77
CA ARG A 668 22.23 1.23 -16.05
C ARG A 668 21.93 2.27 -17.12
N SER A 669 22.44 2.02 -18.33
CA SER A 669 22.07 2.80 -19.51
C SER A 669 20.56 2.71 -19.75
N THR A 670 19.92 3.82 -20.12
CA THR A 670 18.49 3.88 -20.51
C THR A 670 18.16 2.85 -21.58
N PHE A 671 19.08 2.64 -22.53
CA PHE A 671 18.94 1.61 -23.58
C PHE A 671 18.96 0.18 -23.01
N MET A 672 19.79 -0.10 -21.98
CA MET A 672 19.80 -1.42 -21.35
C MET A 672 18.50 -1.71 -20.60
N VAL A 673 17.93 -0.73 -19.92
CA VAL A 673 16.61 -0.84 -19.26
C VAL A 673 15.53 -1.11 -20.31
N GLU A 674 15.53 -0.35 -21.40
CA GLU A 674 14.62 -0.51 -22.53
C GLU A 674 14.69 -1.94 -23.11
N MET A 675 15.89 -2.44 -23.34
CA MET A 675 16.08 -3.79 -23.89
C MET A 675 15.68 -4.89 -22.92
N THR A 676 15.91 -4.70 -21.63
CA THR A 676 15.47 -5.66 -20.61
C THR A 676 13.94 -5.75 -20.55
N GLU A 677 13.25 -4.63 -20.54
CA GLU A 677 11.78 -4.60 -20.56
C GLU A 677 11.22 -5.19 -21.87
N THR A 678 11.84 -4.87 -23.01
CA THR A 678 11.45 -5.42 -24.30
C THR A 678 11.66 -6.95 -24.35
N ALA A 679 12.78 -7.44 -23.83
CA ALA A 679 13.06 -8.88 -23.75
C ALA A 679 12.02 -9.60 -22.90
N ASN A 680 11.64 -9.03 -21.75
CA ASN A 680 10.59 -9.57 -20.91
C ASN A 680 9.27 -9.71 -21.67
N ILE A 681 8.86 -8.69 -22.39
CA ILE A 681 7.65 -8.71 -23.21
C ILE A 681 7.71 -9.81 -24.25
N LEU A 682 8.80 -9.86 -25.03
CA LEU A 682 8.94 -10.83 -26.10
C LEU A 682 9.00 -12.28 -25.63
N HIS A 683 9.51 -12.53 -24.42
CA HIS A 683 9.56 -13.87 -23.83
C HIS A 683 8.23 -14.33 -23.21
N ASN A 684 7.45 -13.39 -22.65
CA ASN A 684 6.31 -13.73 -21.81
C ASN A 684 4.95 -13.39 -22.42
N ALA A 685 4.89 -12.57 -23.47
CA ALA A 685 3.63 -12.25 -24.13
C ALA A 685 3.04 -13.46 -24.87
N THR A 686 1.72 -13.52 -24.87
CA THR A 686 0.92 -14.55 -25.55
C THR A 686 -0.03 -13.93 -26.57
N GLU A 687 -0.77 -14.73 -27.30
CA GLU A 687 -1.79 -14.25 -28.25
C GLU A 687 -2.96 -13.50 -27.56
N ASN A 688 -3.15 -13.69 -26.25
CA ASN A 688 -4.14 -13.00 -25.43
C ASN A 688 -3.57 -11.83 -24.62
N SER A 689 -2.32 -11.47 -24.85
CA SER A 689 -1.69 -10.34 -24.18
C SER A 689 -1.98 -9.02 -24.89
N LEU A 690 -2.16 -7.96 -24.09
CA LEU A 690 -2.17 -6.57 -24.60
C LEU A 690 -0.78 -5.96 -24.37
N VAL A 691 -0.13 -5.56 -25.45
CA VAL A 691 1.23 -5.03 -25.45
C VAL A 691 1.24 -3.58 -25.91
N LEU A 692 1.83 -2.70 -25.10
CA LEU A 692 2.05 -1.28 -25.45
C LEU A 692 3.56 -1.04 -25.58
N MET A 693 3.99 -0.74 -26.82
CA MET A 693 5.39 -0.46 -27.14
C MET A 693 5.51 0.98 -27.61
N ASP A 694 6.25 1.80 -26.88
CA ASP A 694 6.44 3.21 -27.22
C ASP A 694 7.90 3.51 -27.52
N GLU A 695 8.15 3.87 -28.78
CA GLU A 695 9.43 4.40 -29.28
C GLU A 695 10.64 3.49 -29.03
N ILE A 696 10.55 2.20 -29.38
CA ILE A 696 11.64 1.23 -29.23
C ILE A 696 12.84 1.60 -30.13
N GLY A 697 14.05 1.47 -29.59
CA GLY A 697 15.31 1.70 -30.30
C GLY A 697 15.84 3.13 -30.25
N ARG A 698 15.31 3.99 -29.38
CA ARG A 698 15.70 5.40 -29.24
C ARG A 698 17.10 5.60 -28.65
N GLY A 699 17.55 4.69 -27.83
CA GLY A 699 18.82 4.78 -27.07
C GLY A 699 20.07 4.33 -27.85
N THR A 700 19.99 4.07 -29.16
CA THR A 700 21.10 3.58 -29.97
C THR A 700 21.17 4.32 -31.32
N SER A 701 22.04 3.87 -32.24
CA SER A 701 22.11 4.45 -33.57
C SER A 701 20.79 4.24 -34.33
N THR A 702 20.48 5.14 -35.25
CA THR A 702 19.21 5.14 -36.00
C THR A 702 18.93 3.81 -36.69
N TYR A 703 19.95 3.21 -37.33
CA TYR A 703 19.77 1.95 -38.04
C TYR A 703 19.62 0.74 -37.11
N ASP A 704 20.40 0.68 -36.02
CA ASP A 704 20.25 -0.37 -35.03
C ASP A 704 18.87 -0.30 -34.37
N GLY A 705 18.44 0.93 -34.02
CA GLY A 705 17.13 1.17 -33.41
C GLY A 705 15.97 0.79 -34.34
N LEU A 706 16.03 1.18 -35.61
CA LEU A 706 15.05 0.80 -36.62
C LEU A 706 15.01 -0.72 -36.83
N SER A 707 16.17 -1.37 -36.95
CA SER A 707 16.26 -2.82 -37.13
C SER A 707 15.65 -3.58 -35.97
N LEU A 708 15.92 -3.14 -34.73
CA LEU A 708 15.34 -3.74 -33.51
C LEU A 708 13.83 -3.51 -33.46
N ALA A 709 13.35 -2.28 -33.69
CA ALA A 709 11.93 -1.96 -33.70
C ALA A 709 11.17 -2.81 -34.75
N TRP A 710 11.74 -2.94 -35.95
CA TRP A 710 11.19 -3.77 -37.03
C TRP A 710 11.06 -5.23 -36.60
N ALA A 711 12.16 -5.82 -36.12
CA ALA A 711 12.20 -7.23 -35.69
C ALA A 711 11.26 -7.48 -34.51
N CYS A 712 11.14 -6.54 -33.56
CA CYS A 712 10.18 -6.63 -32.44
C CYS A 712 8.73 -6.61 -32.93
N ALA A 713 8.40 -5.68 -33.86
CA ALA A 713 7.06 -5.59 -34.41
C ALA A 713 6.69 -6.85 -35.20
N GLU A 714 7.60 -7.36 -36.02
CA GLU A 714 7.45 -8.59 -36.78
C GLU A 714 7.26 -9.81 -35.89
N ASN A 715 8.04 -9.93 -34.81
CA ASN A 715 7.92 -11.01 -33.83
C ASN A 715 6.57 -10.99 -33.12
N LEU A 716 6.15 -9.79 -32.69
CA LEU A 716 4.85 -9.61 -32.03
C LEU A 716 3.67 -9.93 -32.97
N ALA A 717 3.75 -9.55 -34.25
CA ALA A 717 2.71 -9.77 -35.23
C ALA A 717 2.62 -11.24 -35.70
N ASN A 718 3.73 -11.87 -36.02
CA ASN A 718 3.75 -13.17 -36.67
C ASN A 718 3.88 -14.34 -35.70
N ARG A 719 4.80 -14.24 -34.73
CA ARG A 719 5.13 -15.34 -33.84
C ARG A 719 4.26 -15.34 -32.58
N ILE A 720 4.24 -14.24 -31.85
CA ILE A 720 3.50 -14.13 -30.59
C ILE A 720 2.02 -13.90 -30.86
N LYS A 721 1.71 -13.12 -31.87
CA LYS A 721 0.33 -12.73 -32.27
C LYS A 721 -0.42 -11.97 -31.17
N ALA A 722 0.31 -11.23 -30.32
CA ALA A 722 -0.26 -10.41 -29.26
C ALA A 722 -1.03 -9.19 -29.82
N MET A 723 -2.04 -8.77 -29.11
CA MET A 723 -2.72 -7.49 -29.40
C MET A 723 -1.78 -6.36 -29.02
N THR A 724 -1.29 -5.62 -30.01
CA THR A 724 -0.18 -4.68 -29.80
C THR A 724 -0.51 -3.29 -30.32
N LEU A 725 -0.22 -2.29 -29.49
CA LEU A 725 -0.15 -0.88 -29.88
C LEU A 725 1.34 -0.50 -29.93
N PHE A 726 1.83 -0.16 -31.11
CA PHE A 726 3.24 0.07 -31.38
C PHE A 726 3.45 1.50 -31.87
N ALA A 727 3.79 2.42 -30.98
CA ALA A 727 4.09 3.80 -31.34
C ALA A 727 5.54 3.93 -31.76
N THR A 728 5.79 4.64 -32.83
CA THR A 728 7.12 4.79 -33.41
C THR A 728 7.32 6.13 -34.10
N HIS A 729 8.59 6.55 -34.16
CA HIS A 729 9.04 7.65 -35.01
C HIS A 729 9.62 7.17 -36.34
N TYR A 730 9.85 5.85 -36.47
CA TYR A 730 10.37 5.28 -37.71
C TYR A 730 9.24 5.12 -38.72
N PHE A 731 9.19 6.03 -39.70
CA PHE A 731 8.18 5.98 -40.77
C PHE A 731 8.28 4.72 -41.61
N GLU A 732 9.47 4.14 -41.69
CA GLU A 732 9.74 2.88 -42.41
C GLU A 732 8.83 1.73 -41.88
N LEU A 733 8.51 1.73 -40.59
CA LEU A 733 7.61 0.75 -39.99
C LEU A 733 6.17 0.84 -40.52
N THR A 734 5.79 1.96 -41.11
CA THR A 734 4.45 2.13 -41.70
C THR A 734 4.23 1.27 -42.94
N THR A 735 5.28 0.69 -43.51
CA THR A 735 5.21 -0.30 -44.61
C THR A 735 4.93 -1.72 -44.15
N LEU A 736 4.99 -2.01 -42.84
CA LEU A 736 4.71 -3.34 -42.28
C LEU A 736 3.35 -3.88 -42.66
N PRO A 737 2.24 -3.11 -42.67
CA PRO A 737 0.94 -3.60 -43.10
C PRO A 737 0.86 -4.14 -44.53
N GLU A 738 1.77 -3.73 -45.39
CA GLU A 738 1.86 -4.24 -46.76
C GLU A 738 2.53 -5.63 -46.82
N LYS A 739 3.33 -5.95 -45.78
CA LYS A 739 4.15 -7.18 -45.73
C LYS A 739 3.62 -8.19 -44.72
N LEU A 740 2.92 -7.77 -43.70
CA LEU A 740 2.47 -8.59 -42.58
C LEU A 740 0.94 -8.54 -42.41
N GLU A 741 0.33 -9.70 -42.49
CA GLU A 741 -1.09 -9.85 -42.17
C GLU A 741 -1.37 -9.53 -40.67
N GLY A 742 -2.50 -8.94 -40.40
CA GLY A 742 -2.91 -8.59 -39.01
C GLY A 742 -2.28 -7.31 -38.48
N THR A 743 -1.62 -6.53 -39.34
CA THR A 743 -1.07 -5.22 -38.98
C THR A 743 -1.85 -4.08 -39.69
N ALA A 744 -1.92 -2.92 -39.06
CA ALA A 744 -2.53 -1.72 -39.62
C ALA A 744 -1.82 -0.46 -39.13
N ASN A 745 -1.96 0.62 -39.89
CA ASN A 745 -1.47 1.92 -39.49
C ASN A 745 -2.60 2.78 -38.96
N ILE A 746 -2.33 3.48 -37.88
CA ILE A 746 -3.14 4.60 -37.38
C ILE A 746 -2.23 5.78 -37.05
N HIS A 747 -2.76 6.98 -37.02
CA HIS A 747 -2.01 8.16 -36.60
C HIS A 747 -2.85 9.12 -35.79
N LEU A 748 -2.16 9.91 -34.98
CA LEU A 748 -2.76 11.05 -34.29
C LEU A 748 -2.56 12.29 -35.14
N ASP A 749 -3.66 12.96 -35.45
CA ASP A 749 -3.71 14.05 -36.38
C ASP A 749 -3.19 15.37 -35.79
N ALA A 750 -2.52 16.14 -36.60
CA ALA A 750 -2.10 17.51 -36.29
C ALA A 750 -2.23 18.40 -37.54
N VAL A 751 -2.72 19.61 -37.33
CA VAL A 751 -2.91 20.57 -38.39
C VAL A 751 -1.95 21.73 -38.25
N GLU A 752 -1.18 22.02 -39.31
CA GLU A 752 -0.32 23.21 -39.40
C GLU A 752 -1.12 24.43 -39.83
N HIS A 753 -1.07 25.49 -39.06
CA HIS A 753 -1.68 26.77 -39.35
C HIS A 753 -0.57 27.85 -39.38
N GLY A 754 0.03 28.09 -40.55
CA GLY A 754 1.16 28.98 -40.72
C GLY A 754 2.41 28.53 -39.99
N GLU A 755 2.84 29.27 -38.97
CA GLU A 755 4.00 28.91 -38.11
C GLU A 755 3.60 28.11 -36.85
N THR A 756 2.31 27.86 -36.64
CA THR A 756 1.78 27.13 -35.47
C THR A 756 1.26 25.76 -35.85
N ILE A 757 1.26 24.83 -34.90
CA ILE A 757 0.68 23.51 -35.02
C ILE A 757 -0.45 23.35 -34.01
N ALA A 758 -1.58 22.83 -34.44
CA ALA A 758 -2.67 22.42 -33.58
C ALA A 758 -2.74 20.88 -33.53
N PHE A 759 -2.63 20.32 -32.31
CA PHE A 759 -2.79 18.88 -32.10
C PHE A 759 -4.27 18.58 -31.98
N MET A 760 -4.78 17.75 -32.88
CA MET A 760 -6.20 17.42 -32.90
C MET A 760 -6.55 16.31 -31.87
N HIS A 761 -5.55 15.60 -31.38
CA HIS A 761 -5.71 14.47 -30.45
C HIS A 761 -6.70 13.40 -30.92
N ASN A 762 -6.98 13.35 -32.20
CA ASN A 762 -7.92 12.45 -32.84
C ASN A 762 -7.15 11.37 -33.61
N VAL A 763 -7.56 10.12 -33.44
CA VAL A 763 -6.99 8.96 -34.12
C VAL A 763 -7.62 8.82 -35.50
N GLN A 764 -6.81 8.70 -36.53
CA GLN A 764 -7.20 8.47 -37.90
C GLN A 764 -6.56 7.19 -38.45
N GLU A 765 -7.22 6.55 -39.41
CA GLU A 765 -6.68 5.40 -40.13
C GLU A 765 -5.56 5.82 -41.08
N GLY A 766 -4.58 4.94 -41.26
CA GLY A 766 -3.42 5.17 -42.09
C GLY A 766 -2.23 5.77 -41.35
N ALA A 767 -1.10 5.91 -42.06
CA ALA A 767 0.12 6.51 -41.53
C ALA A 767 0.04 8.04 -41.53
N ALA A 768 0.74 8.71 -40.60
CA ALA A 768 0.91 10.15 -40.64
C ALA A 768 1.66 10.58 -41.91
N SER A 769 1.19 11.67 -42.54
CA SER A 769 1.76 12.16 -43.80
C SER A 769 3.06 12.95 -43.61
N LYS A 770 3.37 13.43 -42.42
CA LYS A 770 4.51 14.29 -42.08
C LYS A 770 5.03 14.09 -40.69
N SER A 771 6.34 14.41 -40.50
CA SER A 771 6.91 14.62 -39.18
C SER A 771 6.75 16.09 -38.75
N TYR A 772 6.25 16.33 -37.56
CA TYR A 772 5.99 17.67 -37.02
C TYR A 772 7.10 18.15 -36.05
N GLY A 773 8.27 17.51 -36.02
CA GLY A 773 9.34 17.80 -35.07
C GLY A 773 9.78 19.26 -35.06
N LEU A 774 9.93 19.89 -36.24
CA LEU A 774 10.34 21.29 -36.36
C LEU A 774 9.22 22.27 -35.94
N ALA A 775 7.97 21.91 -36.18
CA ALA A 775 6.82 22.71 -35.74
C ALA A 775 6.70 22.66 -34.20
N VAL A 776 6.89 21.48 -33.58
CA VAL A 776 6.94 21.32 -32.12
C VAL A 776 8.12 22.09 -31.51
N ALA A 777 9.31 22.05 -32.12
CA ALA A 777 10.47 22.81 -31.67
C ALA A 777 10.21 24.33 -31.72
N ALA A 778 9.53 24.82 -32.74
CA ALA A 778 9.10 26.22 -32.82
C ALA A 778 8.11 26.58 -31.70
N LEU A 779 7.15 25.74 -31.43
CA LEU A 779 6.17 25.89 -30.33
C LEU A 779 6.86 25.92 -28.97
N ALA A 780 7.91 25.12 -28.78
CA ALA A 780 8.72 25.06 -27.56
C ALA A 780 9.64 26.26 -27.34
N GLY A 781 9.67 27.21 -28.32
CA GLY A 781 10.43 28.44 -28.19
C GLY A 781 11.86 28.37 -28.74
N VAL A 782 12.21 27.37 -29.54
CA VAL A 782 13.50 27.33 -30.23
C VAL A 782 13.62 28.55 -31.17
N PRO A 783 14.76 29.30 -31.18
CA PRO A 783 14.90 30.53 -31.98
C PRO A 783 14.52 30.34 -33.43
N LYS A 784 13.77 31.30 -33.97
CA LYS A 784 13.25 31.25 -35.38
C LYS A 784 14.34 31.03 -36.43
N GLU A 785 15.55 31.54 -36.19
CA GLU A 785 16.70 31.33 -37.09
C GLU A 785 17.15 29.89 -37.15
N VAL A 786 17.17 29.21 -35.96
CA VAL A 786 17.51 27.78 -35.85
C VAL A 786 16.46 26.94 -36.58
N ILE A 787 15.17 27.24 -36.37
CA ILE A 787 14.06 26.56 -37.04
C ILE A 787 14.16 26.76 -38.58
N ARG A 788 14.42 27.98 -39.04
CA ARG A 788 14.58 28.25 -40.47
C ARG A 788 15.72 27.46 -41.07
N ARG A 789 16.87 27.42 -40.37
CA ARG A 789 18.03 26.64 -40.84
C ARG A 789 17.76 25.15 -40.84
N ALA A 790 17.07 24.65 -39.79
CA ALA A 790 16.65 23.26 -39.72
C ALA A 790 15.70 22.85 -40.85
N LYS A 791 14.73 23.71 -41.21
CA LYS A 791 13.82 23.50 -42.35
C LYS A 791 14.59 23.43 -43.68
N GLN A 792 15.57 24.33 -43.85
CA GLN A 792 16.45 24.28 -45.04
C GLN A 792 17.24 22.98 -45.09
N LYS A 793 17.82 22.58 -43.96
CA LYS A 793 18.61 21.34 -43.90
C LYS A 793 17.76 20.11 -44.13
N LEU A 794 16.55 20.07 -43.61
CA LEU A 794 15.59 18.98 -43.84
C LEU A 794 15.33 18.85 -45.34
N LYS A 795 15.04 19.98 -46.03
CA LYS A 795 14.80 19.99 -47.47
C LYS A 795 16.02 19.53 -48.29
N GLU A 796 17.24 19.89 -47.86
CA GLU A 796 18.47 19.40 -48.46
C GLU A 796 18.61 17.88 -48.30
N LEU A 797 18.32 17.35 -47.11
CA LEU A 797 18.37 15.91 -46.84
C LEU A 797 17.31 15.13 -47.64
N GLU A 798 16.09 15.68 -47.74
CA GLU A 798 15.00 15.12 -48.56
C GLU A 798 15.36 15.10 -50.04
N THR A 799 16.00 16.17 -50.56
CA THR A 799 16.45 16.21 -51.99
C THR A 799 17.62 15.30 -52.27
N LEU A 800 18.53 15.09 -51.32
CA LEU A 800 19.60 14.09 -51.44
C LEU A 800 19.08 12.66 -51.49
N SER A 801 17.98 12.39 -50.81
CA SER A 801 17.28 11.08 -50.85
C SER A 801 16.45 10.89 -52.13
N GLY A 802 16.08 11.97 -52.84
CA GLY A 802 15.14 11.97 -53.98
C GLY A 802 15.70 11.69 -55.38
N HIS A 803 16.95 11.26 -55.56
CA HIS A 803 17.54 11.04 -56.87
C HIS A 803 17.40 9.62 -57.43
N SER A 804 16.35 8.91 -57.10
CA SER A 804 15.99 7.63 -57.76
C SER A 804 14.48 7.53 -57.94
N GLY A 805 13.99 7.92 -59.14
CA GLY A 805 12.81 7.42 -59.88
C GLY A 805 11.43 7.50 -59.26
N ALA A 806 10.68 8.45 -59.83
CA ALA A 806 9.25 8.66 -59.83
C ALA A 806 8.27 7.54 -59.34
N SER A 807 7.54 7.80 -58.26
CA SER A 807 6.06 7.96 -58.22
C SER A 807 5.57 8.12 -56.77
N HIS A 808 4.92 9.24 -56.57
CA HIS A 808 4.02 9.62 -55.49
C HIS A 808 3.83 8.69 -54.27
N VAL A 809 4.72 8.83 -53.28
CA VAL A 809 4.49 8.93 -51.84
C VAL A 809 5.76 9.54 -51.28
N GLU A 810 5.71 10.57 -50.43
CA GLU A 810 6.86 11.19 -49.76
C GLU A 810 7.60 10.17 -48.86
N THR A 811 8.47 9.38 -49.41
CA THR A 811 9.27 8.33 -48.76
C THR A 811 10.74 8.75 -48.70
N SER A 812 11.01 9.88 -48.05
CA SER A 812 12.38 10.42 -47.99
C SER A 812 13.33 9.70 -47.05
N GLN A 813 12.90 8.68 -46.29
CA GLN A 813 13.74 7.88 -45.40
C GLN A 813 13.95 6.41 -45.86
N LEU A 814 13.16 5.92 -46.81
CA LEU A 814 13.23 4.54 -47.29
C LEU A 814 14.41 4.23 -48.22
N MET A 815 15.08 5.26 -48.73
CA MET A 815 16.17 5.04 -49.74
C MET A 815 17.54 4.73 -49.15
N LEU A 816 17.67 4.63 -47.83
CA LEU A 816 18.92 4.19 -47.21
C LEU A 816 18.97 2.65 -46.97
N LEU A 817 17.89 1.96 -47.28
CA LEU A 817 17.80 0.48 -47.31
C LEU A 817 17.75 -0.06 -48.76
N ALA A 818 18.20 0.69 -49.74
CA ALA A 818 18.40 0.15 -51.11
C ALA A 818 19.37 -1.05 -51.01
N ASP A 819 18.94 -2.16 -51.55
CA ASP A 819 19.77 -3.34 -51.73
C ASP A 819 21.18 -2.88 -52.16
N ILE A 820 22.16 -3.13 -51.33
CA ILE A 820 23.56 -2.98 -51.75
C ILE A 820 23.69 -3.95 -52.87
N GLU A 821 23.80 -3.47 -54.12
CA GLU A 821 24.17 -4.31 -55.24
C GLU A 821 25.44 -5.05 -54.80
N PRO A 822 25.49 -6.40 -54.93
CA PRO A 822 26.65 -7.16 -54.48
C PRO A 822 27.88 -6.57 -55.17
N SER A 823 28.91 -6.31 -54.40
CA SER A 823 30.14 -5.73 -54.92
C SER A 823 30.68 -6.61 -56.04
N GLU A 824 31.43 -6.01 -56.97
CA GLU A 824 32.05 -6.80 -58.07
C GLU A 824 32.88 -7.99 -57.55
N VAL A 825 33.38 -7.87 -56.31
CA VAL A 825 34.08 -8.92 -55.61
C VAL A 825 33.13 -10.04 -55.20
N GLU A 826 31.94 -9.72 -54.67
CA GLU A 826 30.91 -10.71 -54.32
C GLU A 826 30.34 -11.43 -55.54
N LEU A 827 30.12 -10.72 -56.64
CA LEU A 827 29.67 -11.29 -57.90
C LEU A 827 30.74 -12.19 -58.53
N ALA A 828 32.01 -11.87 -58.35
CA ALA A 828 33.11 -12.71 -58.80
C ALA A 828 33.25 -13.95 -57.91
N LEU A 829 33.15 -13.85 -56.61
CA LEU A 829 33.20 -14.96 -55.66
C LEU A 829 32.04 -15.95 -55.84
N ASN A 830 30.83 -15.49 -56.11
CA ASN A 830 29.65 -16.35 -56.31
C ASN A 830 29.70 -17.16 -57.61
N LYS A 831 30.61 -16.83 -58.56
CA LYS A 831 30.80 -17.57 -59.80
C LYS A 831 31.87 -18.62 -59.72
N ILE A 832 32.51 -18.82 -58.54
CA ILE A 832 33.67 -19.66 -58.40
C ILE A 832 33.24 -20.97 -57.70
N ASP A 833 33.63 -22.07 -58.31
CA ASP A 833 33.59 -23.39 -57.67
C ASP A 833 35.00 -23.74 -57.11
N PRO A 834 35.16 -23.66 -55.75
CA PRO A 834 36.48 -23.85 -55.13
C PRO A 834 37.09 -25.22 -55.40
N ASP A 835 36.30 -26.27 -55.64
CA ASP A 835 36.71 -27.61 -55.78
C ASP A 835 37.26 -27.91 -57.23
N SER A 836 36.98 -27.00 -58.14
CA SER A 836 37.46 -27.09 -59.56
C SER A 836 38.74 -26.32 -59.78
N LEU A 837 39.31 -25.60 -58.80
CA LEU A 837 40.49 -24.76 -58.99
C LEU A 837 41.80 -25.49 -58.66
N THR A 838 42.80 -25.34 -59.59
CA THR A 838 44.18 -25.70 -59.27
C THR A 838 44.81 -24.63 -58.33
N PRO A 839 45.90 -24.99 -57.59
CA PRO A 839 46.56 -24.03 -56.69
C PRO A 839 47.08 -22.78 -57.37
N LYS A 840 47.47 -22.85 -58.62
CA LYS A 840 47.90 -21.68 -59.40
C LYS A 840 46.74 -20.80 -59.77
N GLN A 841 45.63 -21.36 -60.20
CA GLN A 841 44.40 -20.59 -60.51
C GLN A 841 43.81 -19.96 -59.29
N ALA A 842 43.86 -20.58 -58.12
CA ALA A 842 43.40 -19.99 -56.86
C ALA A 842 44.23 -18.77 -56.46
N LEU A 843 45.53 -18.77 -56.66
CA LEU A 843 46.43 -17.65 -56.44
C LEU A 843 46.18 -16.50 -57.39
N GLU A 844 45.97 -16.79 -58.65
CA GLU A 844 45.65 -15.81 -59.71
C GLU A 844 44.30 -15.15 -59.42
N LEU A 845 43.35 -15.94 -58.94
CA LEU A 845 42.02 -15.45 -58.54
C LEU A 845 42.06 -14.51 -57.31
N ILE A 846 42.87 -14.81 -56.29
CA ILE A 846 43.07 -13.93 -55.12
C ILE A 846 43.66 -12.59 -55.58
N TYR A 847 44.59 -12.57 -56.55
CA TYR A 847 45.10 -11.31 -57.10
C TYR A 847 44.01 -10.55 -57.84
N HIS A 848 43.18 -11.22 -58.63
CA HIS A 848 42.06 -10.59 -59.34
C HIS A 848 40.99 -10.01 -58.37
N LEU A 849 40.58 -10.74 -57.31
CA LEU A 849 39.69 -10.27 -56.33
C LEU A 849 40.24 -9.04 -55.53
N LYS A 850 41.58 -9.03 -55.35
CA LYS A 850 42.24 -7.87 -54.70
C LYS A 850 42.31 -6.64 -55.60
N GLU A 851 42.33 -6.84 -56.93
CA GLU A 851 42.24 -5.74 -57.91
C GLU A 851 40.79 -5.15 -57.96
N LEU A 852 39.77 -6.00 -57.89
CA LEU A 852 38.37 -5.60 -57.86
C LEU A 852 37.98 -4.89 -56.55
N ASN A 853 38.73 -5.06 -55.46
CA ASN A 853 38.50 -4.44 -54.17
C ASN A 853 39.30 -3.11 -54.04
N LYS A 854 39.93 -2.60 -55.04
CA LYS A 854 40.55 -1.28 -55.09
C LYS A 854 39.59 -0.25 -55.68
#